data_f78726404e98a3a81cf324e03fe496c8
#
_entry.id   f78726404e98a3a81cf324e03fe496c8
#
_cell.length_a   1.000
_cell.length_b   1.000
_cell.length_c   1.000
_cell.angle_alpha   90.00
_cell.angle_beta   90.00
_cell.angle_gamma   90.00
#
_symmetry.space_group_name_H-M   'P 1'
#
loop_
_entity.id
_entity.type
_entity.pdbx_description
1 polymer ?
#
loop_
_entity_poly.entity_id
_entity_poly.type
_entity_poly.pdbx_seq_one_letter_code
_entity_poly.pdbx_strand_id
1 'polypeptide(L)'
;MKKIALPIIVIVAILAIVFSLKKLMSTSSDNIFYEPFKGTVHGTAPFSQISDSMWLPAIDRGIKLANDEIEAITSQFEEPDFENTIVALDEVGADLDRVLNVFYPLLSANSNDAMMDIAVEASQKLSDYTTAITLNEDLWHRVRSVYNDRESLDLNPEEQMLLQTTYDSFALSGANLEGEDREKYRKLSSELSALTTAFGQNVLKEMNTYEIYLTADDLAGLPESSVTAAAEAAEAKGRKGEYLFTLDQPVYSAFIKYSSRPDLREKMYRLYNGRNTSGEYSNIDNIKRISELRLEIAKLLGSDNYATHSLKRTMAQNPEAVYDLLGRLRDAYRPALNAELAELTEFATKLEGKPVTIKPWDYSYYSNKLKAEKYAFDEEALRPYFPLDKVVDGVFGLATRLYGLTFTPNDSIEVYHPDVKAYDVNDADGRFIGVLYTDFFPRSSKRPGAWMTNFKEQYITEDGVNSRPHVTIVMNFTKPTAEKPSLLTPYEVETFLHEFGHSLHGLLADTKYASLSGTNVYRDFVELPSQFNENYLTEREFLDSFARHYQTGEAIPEELVERLVRSQQYGAAYSCMRQLNFGYLDMAWHTITEPVSDPVDFESKAIETVRIFDDVDGTMISPQFSHIFSGGYAAGYYSYKWAEVLDADAFAFFKEKGIFNREAAYSFRNNILSRGGTENPAELYRRFRGQDPTVDALLKRDGITPTATVAQLNKD
;
A
#
# COMPACT_ATOMS: atom_id res chain seq x y z
N MET A 1 0.69 21.55 74.94
CA MET A 1 1.26 21.02 73.67
C MET A 1 0.28 20.39 72.67
N LYS A 2 -1.05 20.41 72.91
CA LYS A 2 -2.06 19.81 71.96
C LYS A 2 -2.76 20.79 71.01
N LYS A 3 -2.47 22.10 71.08
CA LYS A 3 -3.13 23.13 70.23
C LYS A 3 -2.31 23.62 69.01
N ILE A 4 -1.08 23.16 68.85
CA ILE A 4 -0.19 23.60 67.75
C ILE A 4 -0.05 22.48 66.69
N ALA A 5 -0.36 21.22 66.97
CA ALA A 5 -0.23 20.10 66.07
C ALA A 5 -1.29 20.05 64.95
N LEU A 6 -2.50 20.56 65.21
CA LEU A 6 -3.63 20.49 64.25
C LEU A 6 -3.42 21.38 62.99
N PRO A 7 -2.97 22.68 63.15
CA PRO A 7 -2.70 23.50 61.97
C PRO A 7 -1.49 23.02 61.13
N ILE A 8 -0.50 22.39 61.74
CA ILE A 8 0.68 21.87 61.03
C ILE A 8 0.27 20.64 60.17
N ILE A 9 -0.57 19.77 60.70
CA ILE A 9 -1.06 18.60 59.94
C ILE A 9 -1.93 19.03 58.76
N VAL A 10 -2.76 20.06 58.92
CA VAL A 10 -3.58 20.62 57.81
C VAL A 10 -2.72 21.28 56.76
N ILE A 11 -1.65 22.01 57.13
CA ILE A 11 -0.71 22.65 56.20
C ILE A 11 0.09 21.60 55.44
N VAL A 12 0.54 20.52 56.09
CA VAL A 12 1.24 19.41 55.46
C VAL A 12 0.33 18.63 54.51
N ALA A 13 -0.94 18.43 54.87
CA ALA A 13 -1.94 17.79 53.99
C ALA A 13 -2.28 18.65 52.75
N ILE A 14 -2.42 19.98 52.96
CA ILE A 14 -2.64 20.92 51.84
C ILE A 14 -1.37 20.99 50.94
N LEU A 15 -0.17 21.00 51.50
CA LEU A 15 1.06 20.96 50.72
C LEU A 15 1.22 19.63 49.95
N ALA A 16 0.83 18.50 50.56
CA ALA A 16 0.83 17.18 49.89
C ALA A 16 -0.21 17.12 48.77
N ILE A 17 -1.40 17.69 48.96
CA ILE A 17 -2.45 17.80 47.92
C ILE A 17 -1.98 18.75 46.80
N VAL A 18 -1.40 19.90 47.12
CA VAL A 18 -0.86 20.84 46.12
C VAL A 18 0.32 20.23 45.38
N PHE A 19 1.18 19.45 46.05
CA PHE A 19 2.29 18.74 45.42
C PHE A 19 1.79 17.60 44.54
N SER A 20 0.75 16.86 44.97
CA SER A 20 0.09 15.82 44.16
C SER A 20 -0.66 16.42 42.97
N LEU A 21 -1.34 17.55 43.16
CA LEU A 21 -2.00 18.29 42.06
C LEU A 21 -0.95 18.90 41.12
N LYS A 22 0.14 19.46 41.62
CA LYS A 22 1.27 19.91 40.78
C LYS A 22 1.90 18.73 40.02
N LYS A 23 2.06 17.58 40.64
CA LYS A 23 2.59 16.37 39.99
C LYS A 23 1.57 15.79 38.97
N LEU A 24 0.26 15.84 39.25
CA LEU A 24 -0.79 15.51 38.25
C LEU A 24 -0.83 16.55 37.11
N MET A 25 -0.67 17.85 37.43
CA MET A 25 -0.63 18.91 36.43
C MET A 25 0.67 18.89 35.62
N SER A 26 1.84 18.50 36.22
CA SER A 26 3.10 18.38 35.50
C SER A 26 3.10 17.14 34.56
N THR A 27 2.38 16.06 34.90
CA THR A 27 2.22 14.93 34.01
C THR A 27 1.27 15.22 32.83
N SER A 28 0.41 16.25 32.91
CA SER A 28 -0.44 16.69 31.80
C SER A 28 0.20 17.75 30.89
N SER A 29 1.30 18.40 31.35
CA SER A 29 1.99 19.45 30.57
C SER A 29 3.19 18.95 29.77
N ASP A 30 3.65 17.70 29.99
CA ASP A 30 4.90 17.18 29.42
C ASP A 30 4.72 16.25 28.22
N ASN A 31 3.50 16.09 27.67
CA ASN A 31 3.29 15.29 26.47
C ASN A 31 3.70 16.12 25.23
N ILE A 32 4.72 15.65 24.55
CA ILE A 32 5.33 16.34 23.39
C ILE A 32 4.38 16.55 22.22
N PHE A 33 3.30 15.78 22.14
CA PHE A 33 2.30 15.89 21.07
C PHE A 33 1.30 17.05 21.30
N TYR A 34 1.31 17.69 22.45
CA TYR A 34 0.39 18.79 22.75
C TYR A 34 0.72 20.10 22.03
N GLU A 35 1.92 20.20 21.51
CA GLU A 35 2.42 21.36 20.76
C GLU A 35 3.16 20.88 19.50
N PRO A 36 3.27 21.72 18.45
CA PRO A 36 4.15 21.44 17.33
C PRO A 36 5.60 21.18 17.79
N PHE A 37 6.30 20.27 17.13
CA PHE A 37 7.67 19.89 17.47
C PHE A 37 8.65 21.06 17.27
N LYS A 38 8.75 21.92 18.29
CA LYS A 38 9.64 23.08 18.31
C LYS A 38 11.03 22.67 18.77
N GLY A 39 12.06 23.15 18.06
CA GLY A 39 13.48 22.93 18.45
C GLY A 39 14.11 21.69 17.81
N THR A 40 13.36 20.86 17.09
CA THR A 40 13.89 19.82 16.23
C THR A 40 14.22 20.37 14.83
N VAL A 41 15.11 19.69 14.11
CA VAL A 41 15.45 20.06 12.73
C VAL A 41 14.21 19.92 11.86
N HIS A 42 13.85 20.93 11.11
CA HIS A 42 12.67 21.00 10.24
C HIS A 42 11.31 20.69 10.92
N GLY A 43 11.24 20.68 12.26
CA GLY A 43 10.03 20.30 12.99
C GLY A 43 9.73 18.79 12.91
N THR A 44 10.75 17.96 12.76
CA THR A 44 10.62 16.49 12.75
C THR A 44 10.28 15.94 14.12
N ALA A 45 9.69 14.74 14.17
CA ALA A 45 9.30 14.11 15.43
C ALA A 45 10.54 13.81 16.31
N PRO A 46 10.53 14.18 17.62
CA PRO A 46 11.60 13.89 18.55
C PRO A 46 11.49 12.46 19.10
N PHE A 47 11.83 11.48 18.27
CA PHE A 47 11.60 10.06 18.54
C PHE A 47 12.18 9.58 19.88
N SER A 48 13.32 10.14 20.32
CA SER A 48 13.95 9.77 21.59
C SER A 48 13.16 10.19 22.83
N GLN A 49 12.21 11.12 22.68
CA GLN A 49 11.37 11.64 23.76
C GLN A 49 10.01 10.99 23.82
N ILE A 50 9.65 10.14 22.84
CA ILE A 50 8.36 9.47 22.78
C ILE A 50 8.34 8.26 23.72
N SER A 51 7.29 8.14 24.52
CA SER A 51 7.01 6.95 25.33
C SER A 51 5.57 6.47 25.12
N ASP A 52 5.33 5.15 25.29
CA ASP A 52 4.02 4.54 25.06
C ASP A 52 2.90 5.17 25.89
N SER A 53 3.23 5.69 27.09
CA SER A 53 2.27 6.39 27.96
C SER A 53 1.75 7.71 27.41
N MET A 54 2.35 8.24 26.35
CA MET A 54 1.96 9.52 25.73
C MET A 54 0.84 9.36 24.69
N TRP A 55 0.71 8.18 24.06
CA TRP A 55 -0.16 7.98 22.91
C TRP A 55 -1.64 8.20 23.19
N LEU A 56 -2.25 7.40 24.08
CA LEU A 56 -3.68 7.53 24.37
C LEU A 56 -4.07 8.91 24.92
N PRO A 57 -3.35 9.51 25.88
CA PRO A 57 -3.67 10.86 26.32
C PRO A 57 -3.60 11.92 25.22
N ALA A 58 -2.66 11.75 24.25
CA ALA A 58 -2.54 12.66 23.12
C ALA A 58 -3.68 12.47 22.11
N ILE A 59 -4.04 11.22 21.82
CA ILE A 59 -5.18 10.88 20.94
C ILE A 59 -6.49 11.41 21.57
N ASP A 60 -6.74 11.15 22.86
CA ASP A 60 -7.95 11.63 23.55
C ASP A 60 -8.05 13.16 23.54
N ARG A 61 -6.92 13.84 23.76
CA ARG A 61 -6.86 15.30 23.66
C ARG A 61 -7.11 15.79 22.23
N GLY A 62 -6.46 15.14 21.24
CA GLY A 62 -6.64 15.48 19.82
C GLY A 62 -8.09 15.33 19.37
N ILE A 63 -8.77 14.22 19.72
CA ILE A 63 -10.18 14.01 19.44
C ILE A 63 -11.05 15.09 20.12
N LYS A 64 -10.73 15.44 21.37
CA LYS A 64 -11.49 16.48 22.07
C LYS A 64 -11.35 17.83 21.37
N LEU A 65 -10.12 18.25 21.02
CA LEU A 65 -9.89 19.51 20.32
C LEU A 65 -10.58 19.55 18.96
N ALA A 66 -10.47 18.48 18.20
CA ALA A 66 -11.15 18.38 16.91
C ALA A 66 -12.67 18.46 17.04
N ASN A 67 -13.28 17.89 18.10
CA ASN A 67 -14.69 18.06 18.37
C ASN A 67 -15.04 19.52 18.77
N ASP A 68 -14.21 20.19 19.56
CA ASP A 68 -14.38 21.60 19.92
C ASP A 68 -14.31 22.50 18.65
N GLU A 69 -13.43 22.18 17.68
CA GLU A 69 -13.31 22.84 16.36
C GLU A 69 -14.55 22.59 15.49
N ILE A 70 -15.07 21.35 15.42
CA ILE A 70 -16.34 21.03 14.74
C ILE A 70 -17.51 21.81 15.36
N GLU A 71 -17.58 21.91 16.70
CA GLU A 71 -18.61 22.71 17.39
C GLU A 71 -18.48 24.19 17.02
N ALA A 72 -17.27 24.72 16.89
CA ALA A 72 -17.05 26.10 16.47
C ALA A 72 -17.56 26.34 15.02
N ILE A 73 -17.34 25.37 14.10
CA ILE A 73 -17.83 25.46 12.72
C ILE A 73 -19.38 25.41 12.69
N THR A 74 -19.99 24.52 13.47
CA THR A 74 -21.46 24.28 13.42
C THR A 74 -22.27 25.31 14.20
N SER A 75 -21.70 25.94 15.24
CA SER A 75 -22.39 26.92 16.08
C SER A 75 -22.28 28.38 15.62
N GLN A 76 -21.50 28.67 14.60
CA GLN A 76 -21.36 30.03 14.08
C GLN A 76 -22.64 30.54 13.42
N PHE A 77 -22.90 31.86 13.52
CA PHE A 77 -24.10 32.49 12.98
C PHE A 77 -23.96 32.94 11.53
N GLU A 78 -22.73 32.97 11.01
CA GLU A 78 -22.45 33.34 9.63
C GLU A 78 -22.95 32.26 8.67
N GLU A 79 -23.47 32.76 7.52
CA GLU A 79 -23.90 31.85 6.45
C GLU A 79 -22.72 30.97 6.01
N PRO A 80 -22.94 29.69 5.67
CA PRO A 80 -21.90 28.82 5.20
C PRO A 80 -21.24 29.34 3.91
N ASP A 81 -19.92 29.49 3.94
CA ASP A 81 -19.11 29.78 2.76
C ASP A 81 -17.91 28.82 2.65
N PHE A 82 -17.11 28.99 1.62
CA PHE A 82 -15.99 28.11 1.34
C PHE A 82 -14.93 28.16 2.47
N GLU A 83 -14.56 29.35 2.95
CA GLU A 83 -13.54 29.51 3.98
C GLU A 83 -14.03 29.08 5.35
N ASN A 84 -15.21 29.52 5.79
CA ASN A 84 -15.74 29.27 7.15
C ASN A 84 -16.31 27.85 7.33
N THR A 85 -16.34 27.05 6.25
CA THR A 85 -16.91 25.70 6.29
C THR A 85 -15.97 24.66 5.69
N ILE A 86 -15.55 24.83 4.45
CA ILE A 86 -14.77 23.80 3.74
C ILE A 86 -13.30 23.85 4.14
N VAL A 87 -12.69 25.04 4.12
CA VAL A 87 -11.30 25.22 4.56
C VAL A 87 -11.19 24.96 6.05
N ALA A 88 -12.10 25.54 6.86
CA ALA A 88 -12.14 25.28 8.29
C ALA A 88 -12.23 23.78 8.64
N LEU A 89 -12.99 23.00 7.84
CA LEU A 89 -13.11 21.55 8.03
C LEU A 89 -11.84 20.77 7.61
N ASP A 90 -11.13 21.22 6.58
CA ASP A 90 -9.83 20.64 6.17
C ASP A 90 -8.74 20.81 7.24
N GLU A 91 -8.86 21.84 8.06
CA GLU A 91 -7.93 22.17 9.15
C GLU A 91 -8.27 21.51 10.49
N VAL A 92 -9.51 20.92 10.60
CA VAL A 92 -9.94 20.24 11.83
C VAL A 92 -9.02 19.07 12.14
N GLY A 93 -8.60 18.99 13.41
CA GLY A 93 -7.88 17.85 13.93
C GLY A 93 -6.36 17.86 13.70
N ALA A 94 -5.76 19.00 13.37
CA ALA A 94 -4.31 19.11 13.16
C ALA A 94 -3.48 18.61 14.37
N ASP A 95 -3.98 18.77 15.60
CA ASP A 95 -3.37 18.22 16.81
C ASP A 95 -3.52 16.68 16.91
N LEU A 96 -4.63 16.14 16.42
CA LEU A 96 -4.85 14.69 16.32
C LEU A 96 -3.95 14.09 15.25
N ASP A 97 -3.87 14.70 14.08
CA ASP A 97 -3.04 14.24 12.96
C ASP A 97 -1.55 14.21 13.34
N ARG A 98 -1.07 15.19 14.10
CA ARG A 98 0.31 15.19 14.63
C ARG A 98 0.63 13.93 15.42
N VAL A 99 -0.31 13.40 16.18
CA VAL A 99 -0.14 12.15 16.94
C VAL A 99 -0.24 10.94 16.02
N LEU A 100 -1.31 10.88 15.20
CA LEU A 100 -1.62 9.71 14.38
C LEU A 100 -0.56 9.48 13.29
N ASN A 101 -0.06 10.56 12.69
CA ASN A 101 0.99 10.51 11.67
C ASN A 101 2.37 10.11 12.21
N VAL A 102 2.53 10.00 13.53
CA VAL A 102 3.70 9.38 14.15
C VAL A 102 3.36 7.98 14.68
N PHE A 103 2.20 7.82 15.32
CA PHE A 103 1.79 6.55 15.94
C PHE A 103 1.67 5.41 14.94
N TYR A 104 0.89 5.58 13.86
CA TYR A 104 0.63 4.50 12.91
C TYR A 104 1.85 4.10 12.06
N PRO A 105 2.69 5.03 11.57
CA PRO A 105 3.95 4.65 10.97
C PRO A 105 4.87 3.86 11.90
N LEU A 106 4.99 4.26 13.19
CA LEU A 106 5.77 3.51 14.16
C LEU A 106 5.13 2.17 14.53
N LEU A 107 3.81 2.09 14.64
CA LEU A 107 3.09 0.83 14.84
C LEU A 107 3.38 -0.18 13.73
N SER A 108 3.62 0.29 12.51
CA SER A 108 3.96 -0.57 11.37
C SER A 108 5.46 -0.88 11.29
N ALA A 109 6.32 0.09 11.59
CA ALA A 109 7.76 -0.01 11.36
C ALA A 109 8.58 -0.35 12.61
N ASN A 110 8.12 -0.01 13.80
CA ASN A 110 8.86 -0.19 15.06
C ASN A 110 7.93 -0.42 16.26
N SER A 111 7.04 -1.39 16.13
CA SER A 111 5.99 -1.73 17.10
C SER A 111 6.52 -2.43 18.35
N ASN A 112 5.72 -2.40 19.40
CA ASN A 112 5.85 -3.22 20.59
C ASN A 112 4.47 -3.65 21.11
N ASP A 113 4.41 -4.55 22.10
CA ASP A 113 3.15 -5.08 22.61
C ASP A 113 2.23 -3.97 23.19
N ALA A 114 2.80 -2.98 23.87
CA ALA A 114 2.04 -1.86 24.41
C ALA A 114 1.41 -0.99 23.31
N MET A 115 2.14 -0.73 22.23
CA MET A 115 1.59 -0.02 21.08
C MET A 115 0.47 -0.80 20.39
N MET A 116 0.57 -2.13 20.31
CA MET A 116 -0.48 -2.97 19.75
C MET A 116 -1.76 -2.91 20.57
N ASP A 117 -1.67 -2.96 21.90
CA ASP A 117 -2.81 -2.81 22.82
C ASP A 117 -3.44 -1.41 22.69
N ILE A 118 -2.62 -0.37 22.64
CA ILE A 118 -3.05 1.02 22.44
C ILE A 118 -3.78 1.17 21.09
N ALA A 119 -3.29 0.53 20.04
CA ALA A 119 -3.90 0.61 18.71
C ALA A 119 -5.34 0.09 18.69
N VAL A 120 -5.65 -0.97 19.46
CA VAL A 120 -7.00 -1.51 19.58
C VAL A 120 -7.95 -0.47 20.20
N GLU A 121 -7.55 0.15 21.31
CA GLU A 121 -8.35 1.19 21.97
C GLU A 121 -8.49 2.44 21.10
N ALA A 122 -7.39 2.91 20.50
CA ALA A 122 -7.38 4.05 19.61
C ALA A 122 -8.29 3.86 18.39
N SER A 123 -8.27 2.68 17.78
CA SER A 123 -9.11 2.35 16.62
C SER A 123 -10.60 2.53 16.92
N GLN A 124 -11.08 2.07 18.10
CA GLN A 124 -12.48 2.26 18.49
C GLN A 124 -12.82 3.73 18.66
N LYS A 125 -11.99 4.49 19.38
CA LYS A 125 -12.20 5.92 19.61
C LYS A 125 -12.23 6.73 18.31
N LEU A 126 -11.32 6.43 17.38
CA LEU A 126 -11.24 7.08 16.08
C LEU A 126 -12.43 6.72 15.18
N SER A 127 -12.90 5.47 15.23
CA SER A 127 -14.13 5.06 14.53
C SER A 127 -15.35 5.82 15.02
N ASP A 128 -15.51 5.96 16.34
CA ASP A 128 -16.60 6.71 16.95
C ASP A 128 -16.53 8.20 16.57
N TYR A 129 -15.33 8.79 16.60
CA TYR A 129 -15.06 10.17 16.20
C TYR A 129 -15.42 10.42 14.73
N THR A 130 -14.90 9.59 13.82
CA THR A 130 -15.16 9.74 12.37
C THR A 130 -16.66 9.59 12.05
N THR A 131 -17.33 8.63 12.70
CA THR A 131 -18.77 8.43 12.53
C THR A 131 -19.57 9.63 13.05
N ALA A 132 -19.15 10.22 14.18
CA ALA A 132 -19.82 11.39 14.74
C ALA A 132 -19.73 12.60 13.80
N ILE A 133 -18.57 12.85 13.16
CA ILE A 133 -18.40 13.90 12.17
C ILE A 133 -19.26 13.64 10.95
N THR A 134 -19.13 12.46 10.35
CA THR A 134 -19.82 12.12 9.10
C THR A 134 -21.35 12.22 9.21
N LEU A 135 -21.90 11.86 10.38
CA LEU A 135 -23.33 11.90 10.64
C LEU A 135 -23.80 13.18 11.37
N ASN A 136 -22.94 14.21 11.47
CA ASN A 136 -23.32 15.49 12.05
C ASN A 136 -24.21 16.28 11.09
N GLU A 137 -25.48 16.49 11.46
CA GLU A 137 -26.50 17.13 10.62
C GLU A 137 -26.19 18.60 10.33
N ASP A 138 -25.73 19.34 11.34
CA ASP A 138 -25.44 20.76 11.21
C ASP A 138 -24.23 20.98 10.30
N LEU A 139 -23.19 20.14 10.46
CA LEU A 139 -22.01 20.18 9.59
C LEU A 139 -22.38 19.80 8.15
N TRP A 140 -23.16 18.73 7.96
CA TRP A 140 -23.66 18.33 6.66
C TRP A 140 -24.48 19.42 5.98
N HIS A 141 -25.36 20.10 6.75
CA HIS A 141 -26.12 21.23 6.21
C HIS A 141 -25.22 22.34 5.67
N ARG A 142 -24.16 22.69 6.40
CA ARG A 142 -23.21 23.72 5.97
C ARG A 142 -22.44 23.30 4.72
N VAL A 143 -21.86 22.09 4.70
CA VAL A 143 -21.14 21.55 3.55
C VAL A 143 -22.02 21.51 2.31
N ARG A 144 -23.25 21.01 2.44
CA ARG A 144 -24.21 20.93 1.34
C ARG A 144 -24.63 22.31 0.83
N SER A 145 -24.76 23.31 1.72
CA SER A 145 -25.08 24.67 1.33
C SER A 145 -24.00 25.26 0.43
N VAL A 146 -22.74 25.20 0.85
CA VAL A 146 -21.59 25.66 0.03
C VAL A 146 -21.53 24.94 -1.31
N TYR A 147 -21.70 23.61 -1.29
CA TYR A 147 -21.65 22.82 -2.52
C TYR A 147 -22.78 23.16 -3.51
N ASN A 148 -23.98 23.44 -3.04
CA ASN A 148 -25.10 23.85 -3.88
C ASN A 148 -24.85 25.19 -4.58
N ASP A 149 -24.12 26.08 -3.94
CA ASP A 149 -23.80 27.42 -4.46
C ASP A 149 -22.50 27.45 -5.30
N ARG A 150 -21.83 26.29 -5.49
CA ARG A 150 -20.50 26.17 -6.12
C ARG A 150 -20.35 26.87 -7.48
N GLU A 151 -21.42 26.89 -8.29
CA GLU A 151 -21.40 27.53 -9.59
C GLU A 151 -21.29 29.08 -9.51
N SER A 152 -21.62 29.64 -8.33
CA SER A 152 -21.54 31.07 -8.05
C SER A 152 -20.24 31.50 -7.37
N LEU A 153 -19.44 30.53 -6.91
CA LEU A 153 -18.18 30.77 -6.22
C LEU A 153 -17.03 30.90 -7.23
N ASP A 154 -16.13 31.86 -6.99
CA ASP A 154 -14.93 32.07 -7.80
C ASP A 154 -13.79 31.21 -7.26
N LEU A 155 -13.93 29.89 -7.38
CA LEU A 155 -12.97 28.90 -6.89
C LEU A 155 -12.00 28.49 -7.99
N ASN A 156 -10.72 28.42 -7.65
CA ASN A 156 -9.71 27.81 -8.52
C ASN A 156 -9.88 26.25 -8.57
N PRO A 157 -9.20 25.53 -9.49
CA PRO A 157 -9.38 24.08 -9.64
C PRO A 157 -9.10 23.27 -8.36
N GLU A 158 -8.12 23.65 -7.54
CA GLU A 158 -7.80 22.98 -6.27
C GLU A 158 -8.91 23.20 -5.23
N GLU A 159 -9.42 24.42 -5.11
CA GLU A 159 -10.54 24.75 -4.23
C GLU A 159 -11.83 24.04 -4.66
N GLN A 160 -12.09 23.95 -5.98
CA GLN A 160 -13.21 23.16 -6.52
C GLN A 160 -13.07 21.68 -6.13
N MET A 161 -11.87 21.12 -6.22
CA MET A 161 -11.61 19.74 -5.86
C MET A 161 -11.75 19.52 -4.35
N LEU A 162 -11.27 20.44 -3.51
CA LEU A 162 -11.47 20.37 -2.06
C LEU A 162 -12.97 20.35 -1.72
N LEU A 163 -13.74 21.27 -2.29
CA LEU A 163 -15.19 21.31 -2.09
C LEU A 163 -15.88 20.02 -2.55
N GLN A 164 -15.51 19.51 -3.74
CA GLN A 164 -16.06 18.27 -4.28
C GLN A 164 -15.72 17.07 -3.38
N THR A 165 -14.46 16.91 -2.99
CA THR A 165 -14.02 15.78 -2.17
C THR A 165 -14.62 15.82 -0.78
N THR A 166 -14.75 17.00 -0.18
CA THR A 166 -15.42 17.20 1.11
C THR A 166 -16.90 16.81 1.01
N TYR A 167 -17.62 17.35 0.04
CA TYR A 167 -19.04 16.99 -0.19
C TYR A 167 -19.20 15.49 -0.41
N ASP A 168 -18.40 14.88 -1.29
CA ASP A 168 -18.48 13.45 -1.59
C ASP A 168 -18.18 12.58 -0.37
N SER A 169 -17.25 12.99 0.50
CA SER A 169 -16.93 12.25 1.71
C SER A 169 -18.12 12.13 2.65
N PHE A 170 -18.92 13.16 2.78
CA PHE A 170 -20.17 13.14 3.53
C PHE A 170 -21.29 12.38 2.81
N ALA A 171 -21.55 12.74 1.56
CA ALA A 171 -22.66 12.19 0.77
C ALA A 171 -22.54 10.67 0.58
N LEU A 172 -21.31 10.16 0.35
CA LEU A 172 -21.03 8.74 0.17
C LEU A 172 -20.91 7.96 1.49
N SER A 173 -20.86 8.64 2.62
CA SER A 173 -20.76 8.03 3.96
C SER A 173 -22.05 8.19 4.77
N GLY A 174 -23.18 8.41 4.12
CA GLY A 174 -24.50 8.35 4.75
C GLY A 174 -25.00 9.65 5.38
N ALA A 175 -24.36 10.80 5.16
CA ALA A 175 -24.79 12.09 5.69
C ALA A 175 -26.20 12.51 5.20
N ASN A 176 -26.61 12.03 4.03
CA ASN A 176 -27.95 12.25 3.47
C ASN A 176 -29.06 11.39 4.10
N LEU A 177 -28.71 10.43 4.95
CA LEU A 177 -29.67 9.53 5.56
C LEU A 177 -30.34 10.17 6.77
N GLU A 178 -31.61 9.92 6.94
CA GLU A 178 -32.41 10.44 8.05
C GLU A 178 -33.13 9.31 8.79
N GLY A 179 -33.53 9.56 10.07
CA GLY A 179 -34.35 8.68 10.84
C GLY A 179 -33.87 7.23 10.92
N GLU A 180 -34.74 6.27 10.54
CA GLU A 180 -34.46 4.83 10.62
C GLU A 180 -33.33 4.40 9.69
N ASP A 181 -33.18 5.03 8.52
CA ASP A 181 -32.16 4.68 7.55
C ASP A 181 -30.74 5.05 8.07
N ARG A 182 -30.60 6.17 8.78
CA ARG A 182 -29.35 6.55 9.44
C ARG A 182 -28.95 5.54 10.53
N GLU A 183 -29.90 5.14 11.38
CA GLU A 183 -29.64 4.14 12.42
C GLU A 183 -29.33 2.75 11.83
N LYS A 184 -29.97 2.40 10.72
CA LYS A 184 -29.67 1.19 9.97
C LYS A 184 -28.24 1.25 9.42
N TYR A 185 -27.86 2.33 8.75
CA TYR A 185 -26.50 2.54 8.22
C TYR A 185 -25.43 2.40 9.31
N ARG A 186 -25.64 3.06 10.48
CA ARG A 186 -24.73 2.97 11.62
C ARG A 186 -24.51 1.52 12.09
N LYS A 187 -25.59 0.74 12.21
CA LYS A 187 -25.51 -0.68 12.61
C LYS A 187 -24.80 -1.53 11.57
N LEU A 188 -25.14 -1.37 10.29
CA LEU A 188 -24.48 -2.12 9.20
C LEU A 188 -23.01 -1.80 9.10
N SER A 189 -22.62 -0.53 9.22
CA SER A 189 -21.23 -0.09 9.18
C SER A 189 -20.41 -0.61 10.37
N SER A 190 -20.98 -0.61 11.57
CA SER A 190 -20.35 -1.17 12.77
C SER A 190 -20.16 -2.68 12.65
N GLU A 191 -21.16 -3.42 12.16
CA GLU A 191 -21.06 -4.87 11.91
C GLU A 191 -20.02 -5.17 10.85
N LEU A 192 -20.00 -4.41 9.75
CA LEU A 192 -19.00 -4.55 8.68
C LEU A 192 -17.59 -4.35 9.20
N SER A 193 -17.34 -3.32 10.00
CA SER A 193 -16.03 -3.03 10.59
C SER A 193 -15.55 -4.17 11.50
N ALA A 194 -16.44 -4.72 12.34
CA ALA A 194 -16.11 -5.86 13.20
C ALA A 194 -15.75 -7.11 12.39
N LEU A 195 -16.52 -7.41 11.33
CA LEU A 195 -16.31 -8.59 10.52
C LEU A 195 -15.06 -8.49 9.64
N THR A 196 -14.74 -7.33 9.08
CA THR A 196 -13.51 -7.12 8.30
C THR A 196 -12.28 -7.27 9.19
N THR A 197 -12.34 -6.81 10.44
CA THR A 197 -11.29 -7.02 11.44
C THR A 197 -11.14 -8.51 11.79
N ALA A 198 -12.26 -9.19 12.07
CA ALA A 198 -12.26 -10.62 12.38
C ALA A 198 -11.73 -11.46 11.21
N PHE A 199 -12.07 -11.10 9.97
CA PHE A 199 -11.54 -11.74 8.77
C PHE A 199 -10.02 -11.70 8.73
N GLY A 200 -9.43 -10.52 8.88
CA GLY A 200 -7.97 -10.35 8.87
C GLY A 200 -7.27 -11.11 10.00
N GLN A 201 -7.86 -11.10 11.21
CA GLN A 201 -7.35 -11.88 12.35
C GLN A 201 -7.40 -13.39 12.09
N ASN A 202 -8.47 -13.90 11.48
CA ASN A 202 -8.58 -15.32 11.15
C ASN A 202 -7.50 -15.74 10.15
N VAL A 203 -7.24 -14.93 9.11
CA VAL A 203 -6.15 -15.19 8.15
C VAL A 203 -4.80 -15.28 8.86
N LEU A 204 -4.49 -14.35 9.75
CA LEU A 204 -3.24 -14.35 10.51
C LEU A 204 -3.14 -15.54 11.47
N LYS A 205 -4.20 -15.81 12.23
CA LYS A 205 -4.20 -16.90 13.23
C LYS A 205 -4.03 -18.25 12.56
N GLU A 206 -4.75 -18.51 11.47
CA GLU A 206 -4.63 -19.79 10.77
C GLU A 206 -3.24 -19.97 10.16
N MET A 207 -2.67 -18.92 9.56
CA MET A 207 -1.31 -18.96 9.02
C MET A 207 -0.30 -19.47 10.06
N ASN A 208 -0.43 -19.02 11.29
CA ASN A 208 0.47 -19.37 12.41
C ASN A 208 0.26 -20.79 12.95
N THR A 209 -0.77 -21.52 12.52
CA THR A 209 -1.01 -22.91 12.99
C THR A 209 -0.24 -23.95 12.19
N TYR A 210 0.29 -23.61 11.02
CA TYR A 210 0.91 -24.58 10.13
C TYR A 210 2.37 -24.84 10.47
N GLU A 211 2.66 -26.05 10.92
CA GLU A 211 3.99 -26.59 11.15
C GLU A 211 4.16 -27.87 10.32
N ILE A 212 4.97 -27.83 9.27
CA ILE A 212 5.21 -28.96 8.37
C ILE A 212 6.63 -29.45 8.60
N TYR A 213 6.75 -30.55 9.32
CA TYR A 213 8.06 -31.18 9.61
C TYR A 213 8.40 -32.16 8.49
N LEU A 214 9.59 -32.00 7.93
CA LEU A 214 10.17 -32.83 6.87
C LEU A 214 11.48 -33.48 7.34
N THR A 215 11.91 -34.50 6.63
CA THR A 215 13.19 -35.19 6.83
C THR A 215 14.20 -34.80 5.76
N ALA A 216 15.47 -35.20 5.92
CA ALA A 216 16.51 -34.91 4.91
C ALA A 216 16.19 -35.47 3.51
N ASP A 217 15.44 -36.57 3.44
CA ASP A 217 15.05 -37.22 2.17
C ASP A 217 14.00 -36.41 1.39
N ASP A 218 13.34 -35.44 2.05
CA ASP A 218 12.28 -34.62 1.49
C ASP A 218 12.77 -33.29 0.87
N LEU A 219 14.06 -32.95 1.08
CA LEU A 219 14.61 -31.64 0.79
C LEU A 219 15.15 -31.48 -0.64
N ALA A 220 15.04 -32.51 -1.46
CA ALA A 220 15.61 -32.50 -2.81
C ALA A 220 15.17 -31.28 -3.63
N GLY A 221 16.18 -30.54 -4.14
CA GLY A 221 16.00 -29.35 -4.97
C GLY A 221 15.87 -28.02 -4.22
N LEU A 222 15.63 -28.05 -2.89
CA LEU A 222 15.53 -26.83 -2.09
C LEU A 222 16.89 -26.11 -1.95
N PRO A 223 16.91 -24.77 -1.96
CA PRO A 223 18.13 -23.99 -1.73
C PRO A 223 18.71 -24.24 -0.33
N GLU A 224 20.04 -24.21 -0.22
CA GLU A 224 20.76 -24.40 1.05
C GLU A 224 20.27 -23.42 2.14
N SER A 225 20.03 -22.16 1.78
CA SER A 225 19.50 -21.14 2.69
C SER A 225 18.13 -21.53 3.28
N SER A 226 17.23 -22.07 2.46
CA SER A 226 15.91 -22.53 2.89
C SER A 226 16.01 -23.75 3.80
N VAL A 227 16.93 -24.68 3.49
CA VAL A 227 17.18 -25.87 4.30
C VAL A 227 17.77 -25.50 5.66
N THR A 228 18.74 -24.58 5.70
CA THR A 228 19.36 -24.08 6.94
C THR A 228 18.30 -23.40 7.82
N ALA A 229 17.51 -22.51 7.28
CA ALA A 229 16.45 -21.82 8.02
C ALA A 229 15.41 -22.81 8.59
N ALA A 230 15.03 -23.82 7.80
CA ALA A 230 14.08 -24.86 8.25
C ALA A 230 14.65 -25.74 9.37
N ALA A 231 15.97 -26.04 9.32
CA ALA A 231 16.66 -26.79 10.37
C ALA A 231 16.73 -25.99 11.68
N GLU A 232 17.08 -24.71 11.62
CA GLU A 232 17.13 -23.80 12.76
C GLU A 232 15.73 -23.63 13.39
N ALA A 233 14.70 -23.47 12.57
CA ALA A 233 13.32 -23.37 13.02
C ALA A 233 12.86 -24.65 13.74
N ALA A 234 13.21 -25.84 13.23
CA ALA A 234 12.90 -27.11 13.87
C ALA A 234 13.67 -27.29 15.20
N GLU A 235 14.96 -26.92 15.23
CA GLU A 235 15.78 -26.98 16.45
C GLU A 235 15.24 -26.05 17.55
N ALA A 236 14.78 -24.87 17.20
CA ALA A 236 14.12 -23.91 18.10
C ALA A 236 12.84 -24.49 18.74
N LYS A 237 12.16 -25.40 18.03
CA LYS A 237 11.01 -26.18 18.52
C LYS A 237 11.41 -27.49 19.23
N GLY A 238 12.70 -27.74 19.48
CA GLY A 238 13.21 -28.94 20.13
C GLY A 238 13.25 -30.19 19.24
N ARG A 239 13.11 -30.06 17.93
CA ARG A 239 13.05 -31.15 16.93
C ARG A 239 14.32 -31.19 16.07
N LYS A 240 15.45 -31.34 16.73
CA LYS A 240 16.77 -31.41 16.08
C LYS A 240 16.86 -32.59 15.10
N GLY A 241 17.29 -32.30 13.87
CA GLY A 241 17.43 -33.29 12.80
C GLY A 241 16.21 -33.39 11.89
N GLU A 242 15.16 -32.64 12.17
CA GLU A 242 14.03 -32.38 11.27
C GLU A 242 14.12 -30.97 10.68
N TYR A 243 13.22 -30.65 9.75
CA TYR A 243 13.17 -29.39 9.03
C TYR A 243 11.75 -28.85 9.07
N LEU A 244 11.55 -27.68 9.69
CA LEU A 244 10.25 -27.05 9.83
C LEU A 244 10.01 -26.07 8.70
N PHE A 245 8.95 -26.33 7.92
CA PHE A 245 8.40 -25.39 6.93
C PHE A 245 7.06 -24.86 7.41
N THR A 246 6.84 -23.57 7.23
CA THR A 246 5.57 -22.89 7.49
C THR A 246 4.88 -22.53 6.17
N LEU A 247 3.71 -21.89 6.26
CA LEU A 247 3.04 -21.32 5.07
C LEU A 247 3.32 -19.83 4.88
N ASP A 248 4.30 -19.28 5.59
CA ASP A 248 4.75 -17.90 5.33
C ASP A 248 5.15 -17.75 3.87
N GLN A 249 4.76 -16.61 3.28
CA GLN A 249 4.92 -16.37 1.84
C GLN A 249 6.33 -16.67 1.30
N PRO A 250 7.44 -16.24 1.94
CA PRO A 250 8.79 -16.56 1.44
C PRO A 250 9.10 -18.07 1.50
N VAL A 251 8.67 -18.74 2.56
CA VAL A 251 8.89 -20.19 2.75
C VAL A 251 8.10 -21.00 1.74
N TYR A 252 6.80 -20.68 1.60
CA TYR A 252 5.92 -21.31 0.62
C TYR A 252 6.42 -21.11 -0.81
N SER A 253 6.76 -19.88 -1.18
CA SER A 253 7.22 -19.53 -2.53
C SER A 253 8.51 -20.26 -2.90
N ALA A 254 9.49 -20.30 -1.98
CA ALA A 254 10.72 -21.04 -2.20
C ALA A 254 10.44 -22.54 -2.35
N PHE A 255 9.56 -23.09 -1.52
CA PHE A 255 9.23 -24.53 -1.57
C PHE A 255 8.59 -24.92 -2.91
N ILE A 256 7.55 -24.19 -3.35
CA ILE A 256 6.84 -24.45 -4.61
C ILE A 256 7.76 -24.26 -5.83
N LYS A 257 8.70 -23.32 -5.75
CA LYS A 257 9.62 -22.99 -6.85
C LYS A 257 10.74 -24.02 -7.02
N TYR A 258 11.26 -24.56 -5.93
CA TYR A 258 12.51 -25.32 -5.95
C TYR A 258 12.37 -26.82 -5.59
N SER A 259 11.39 -27.21 -4.78
CA SER A 259 11.25 -28.61 -4.37
C SER A 259 11.03 -29.54 -5.58
N SER A 260 11.87 -30.56 -5.73
CA SER A 260 11.72 -31.59 -6.77
C SER A 260 10.68 -32.66 -6.44
N ARG A 261 10.01 -32.60 -5.28
CA ARG A 261 8.98 -33.52 -4.79
C ARG A 261 7.59 -33.02 -5.18
N PRO A 262 6.97 -33.53 -6.25
CA PRO A 262 5.65 -33.07 -6.72
C PRO A 262 4.53 -33.34 -5.71
N ASP A 263 4.62 -34.42 -4.96
CA ASP A 263 3.68 -34.76 -3.88
C ASP A 263 3.73 -33.76 -2.72
N LEU A 264 4.90 -33.26 -2.38
CA LEU A 264 5.06 -32.24 -1.36
C LEU A 264 4.69 -30.84 -1.88
N ARG A 265 4.94 -30.54 -3.17
CA ARG A 265 4.43 -29.29 -3.78
C ARG A 265 2.90 -29.29 -3.76
N GLU A 266 2.24 -30.38 -4.13
CA GLU A 266 0.78 -30.51 -4.03
C GLU A 266 0.29 -30.32 -2.60
N LYS A 267 0.93 -30.98 -1.61
CA LYS A 267 0.57 -30.84 -0.20
C LYS A 267 0.66 -29.40 0.25
N MET A 268 1.78 -28.72 -0.04
CA MET A 268 2.00 -27.31 0.33
C MET A 268 0.98 -26.40 -0.36
N TYR A 269 0.70 -26.62 -1.64
CA TYR A 269 -0.29 -25.87 -2.39
C TYR A 269 -1.70 -25.98 -1.79
N ARG A 270 -2.14 -27.21 -1.47
CA ARG A 270 -3.46 -27.46 -0.86
C ARG A 270 -3.58 -26.82 0.52
N LEU A 271 -2.55 -26.94 1.35
CA LEU A 271 -2.54 -26.29 2.65
C LEU A 271 -2.57 -24.75 2.51
N TYR A 272 -1.77 -24.20 1.61
CA TYR A 272 -1.70 -22.74 1.41
C TYR A 272 -3.00 -22.15 0.85
N ASN A 273 -3.59 -22.77 -0.17
CA ASN A 273 -4.79 -22.25 -0.83
C ASN A 273 -6.09 -22.76 -0.19
N GLY A 274 -6.03 -23.72 0.73
CA GLY A 274 -7.15 -24.18 1.53
C GLY A 274 -7.33 -23.46 2.87
N ARG A 275 -6.48 -22.49 3.18
CA ARG A 275 -6.59 -21.70 4.43
C ARG A 275 -7.92 -20.99 4.51
N ASN A 276 -8.44 -20.91 5.73
CA ASN A 276 -9.68 -20.20 6.06
C ASN A 276 -10.95 -20.70 5.34
N THR A 277 -10.87 -21.88 4.67
CA THR A 277 -12.04 -22.51 4.03
C THR A 277 -12.87 -23.34 4.99
N SER A 278 -12.28 -23.77 6.12
CA SER A 278 -12.93 -24.61 7.13
C SER A 278 -12.26 -24.47 8.50
N GLY A 279 -12.85 -25.09 9.55
CA GLY A 279 -12.27 -25.09 10.89
C GLY A 279 -12.55 -23.84 11.70
N GLU A 280 -11.78 -23.66 12.77
CA GLU A 280 -11.97 -22.60 13.76
C GLU A 280 -11.82 -21.18 13.15
N TYR A 281 -10.90 -21.04 12.21
CA TYR A 281 -10.59 -19.75 11.56
C TYR A 281 -11.21 -19.61 10.17
N SER A 282 -12.29 -20.35 9.88
CA SER A 282 -13.02 -20.25 8.61
C SER A 282 -13.55 -18.84 8.38
N ASN A 283 -13.37 -18.34 7.16
CA ASN A 283 -13.92 -17.05 6.72
C ASN A 283 -15.12 -17.21 5.77
N ILE A 284 -15.63 -18.42 5.56
CA ILE A 284 -16.74 -18.67 4.63
C ILE A 284 -17.99 -17.86 4.99
N ASP A 285 -18.37 -17.84 6.27
CA ASP A 285 -19.53 -17.05 6.71
C ASP A 285 -19.21 -15.55 6.73
N ASN A 286 -17.95 -15.18 7.04
CA ASN A 286 -17.50 -13.79 7.00
C ASN A 286 -17.60 -13.19 5.59
N ILE A 287 -17.12 -13.89 4.54
CA ILE A 287 -17.20 -13.37 3.16
C ILE A 287 -18.64 -13.19 2.71
N LYS A 288 -19.54 -14.11 3.06
CA LYS A 288 -20.97 -13.99 2.77
C LYS A 288 -21.55 -12.75 3.43
N ARG A 289 -21.34 -12.62 4.74
CA ARG A 289 -21.93 -11.52 5.49
C ARG A 289 -21.33 -10.16 5.15
N ILE A 290 -20.01 -10.08 4.93
CA ILE A 290 -19.33 -8.85 4.48
C ILE A 290 -19.89 -8.39 3.13
N SER A 291 -20.04 -9.29 2.16
CA SER A 291 -20.57 -8.95 0.84
C SER A 291 -22.03 -8.52 0.89
N GLU A 292 -22.85 -9.18 1.73
CA GLU A 292 -24.23 -8.80 1.97
C GLU A 292 -24.36 -7.42 2.63
N LEU A 293 -23.56 -7.14 3.68
CA LEU A 293 -23.51 -5.83 4.33
C LEU A 293 -23.13 -4.71 3.37
N ARG A 294 -22.12 -4.95 2.53
CA ARG A 294 -21.71 -3.99 1.49
C ARG A 294 -22.83 -3.73 0.50
N LEU A 295 -23.56 -4.76 0.08
CA LEU A 295 -24.72 -4.61 -0.79
C LEU A 295 -25.84 -3.83 -0.11
N GLU A 296 -26.17 -4.14 1.17
CA GLU A 296 -27.19 -3.43 1.94
C GLU A 296 -26.84 -1.95 2.10
N ILE A 297 -25.58 -1.65 2.45
CA ILE A 297 -25.07 -0.28 2.60
C ILE A 297 -25.17 0.47 1.26
N ALA A 298 -24.71 -0.15 0.15
CA ALA A 298 -24.77 0.48 -1.16
C ALA A 298 -26.21 0.81 -1.58
N LYS A 299 -27.15 -0.13 -1.37
CA LYS A 299 -28.58 0.11 -1.64
C LYS A 299 -29.16 1.23 -0.78
N LEU A 300 -28.80 1.28 0.51
CA LEU A 300 -29.23 2.33 1.43
C LEU A 300 -28.70 3.72 0.97
N LEU A 301 -27.50 3.75 0.37
CA LEU A 301 -26.86 4.94 -0.19
C LEU A 301 -27.26 5.22 -1.66
N GLY A 302 -28.31 4.55 -2.17
CA GLY A 302 -28.88 4.79 -3.50
C GLY A 302 -28.04 4.26 -4.67
N SER A 303 -27.24 3.20 -4.44
CA SER A 303 -26.48 2.51 -5.47
C SER A 303 -26.95 1.06 -5.61
N ASP A 304 -26.95 0.52 -6.84
CA ASP A 304 -27.44 -0.83 -7.12
C ASP A 304 -26.58 -1.93 -6.47
N ASN A 305 -25.28 -1.66 -6.33
CA ASN A 305 -24.30 -2.55 -5.73
C ASN A 305 -23.11 -1.76 -5.15
N TYR A 306 -22.24 -2.46 -4.42
CA TYR A 306 -21.12 -1.80 -3.74
C TYR A 306 -20.07 -1.24 -4.72
N ALA A 307 -19.79 -1.91 -5.83
CA ALA A 307 -18.84 -1.41 -6.84
C ALA A 307 -19.32 -0.09 -7.45
N THR A 308 -20.61 0.00 -7.82
CA THR A 308 -21.21 1.26 -8.31
C THR A 308 -21.07 2.39 -7.29
N HIS A 309 -21.17 2.08 -6.00
CA HIS A 309 -20.97 3.07 -4.94
C HIS A 309 -19.49 3.48 -4.78
N SER A 310 -18.60 2.49 -4.64
CA SER A 310 -17.18 2.68 -4.34
C SER A 310 -16.41 3.36 -5.47
N LEU A 311 -16.78 3.10 -6.73
CA LEU A 311 -16.08 3.61 -7.90
C LEU A 311 -16.37 5.07 -8.25
N LYS A 312 -17.34 5.72 -7.59
CA LYS A 312 -17.69 7.14 -7.85
C LYS A 312 -16.49 8.09 -7.71
N ARG A 313 -15.51 7.74 -6.88
CA ARG A 313 -14.29 8.52 -6.63
C ARG A 313 -13.04 7.80 -7.14
N THR A 314 -13.06 7.39 -8.41
CA THR A 314 -11.94 6.74 -9.10
C THR A 314 -11.86 7.27 -10.54
N MET A 315 -10.76 7.01 -11.24
CA MET A 315 -10.64 7.30 -12.68
C MET A 315 -11.62 6.48 -13.51
N ALA A 316 -11.87 5.22 -13.10
CA ALA A 316 -12.79 4.31 -13.77
C ALA A 316 -14.26 4.75 -13.62
N GLN A 317 -14.66 5.38 -12.50
CA GLN A 317 -15.97 5.93 -12.18
C GLN A 317 -17.13 4.91 -12.10
N ASN A 318 -17.07 3.80 -12.80
CA ASN A 318 -18.15 2.81 -12.86
C ASN A 318 -17.62 1.39 -13.12
N PRO A 319 -18.42 0.34 -12.80
CA PRO A 319 -18.03 -1.05 -13.02
C PRO A 319 -17.79 -1.41 -14.50
N GLU A 320 -18.49 -0.78 -15.42
CA GLU A 320 -18.39 -1.05 -16.86
C GLU A 320 -17.00 -0.71 -17.39
N ALA A 321 -16.42 0.44 -16.98
CA ALA A 321 -15.06 0.84 -17.36
C ALA A 321 -14.00 -0.13 -16.80
N VAL A 322 -14.21 -0.63 -15.57
CA VAL A 322 -13.34 -1.65 -14.98
C VAL A 322 -13.39 -2.95 -15.78
N TYR A 323 -14.59 -3.46 -16.06
CA TYR A 323 -14.75 -4.69 -16.85
C TYR A 323 -14.26 -4.55 -18.30
N ASP A 324 -14.38 -3.35 -18.91
CA ASP A 324 -13.81 -3.08 -20.24
C ASP A 324 -12.28 -3.26 -20.22
N LEU A 325 -11.59 -2.61 -19.27
CA LEU A 325 -10.14 -2.77 -19.13
C LEU A 325 -9.75 -4.22 -18.89
N LEU A 326 -10.35 -4.88 -17.90
CA LEU A 326 -10.03 -6.26 -17.56
C LEU A 326 -10.32 -7.20 -18.74
N GLY A 327 -11.41 -6.96 -19.50
CA GLY A 327 -11.78 -7.72 -20.69
C GLY A 327 -10.77 -7.56 -21.82
N ARG A 328 -10.37 -6.33 -22.12
CA ARG A 328 -9.35 -6.03 -23.15
C ARG A 328 -8.01 -6.70 -22.83
N LEU A 329 -7.57 -6.63 -21.59
CA LEU A 329 -6.35 -7.31 -21.15
C LEU A 329 -6.49 -8.83 -21.24
N ARG A 330 -7.60 -9.41 -20.75
CA ARG A 330 -7.87 -10.83 -20.87
C ARG A 330 -7.75 -11.32 -22.33
N ASP A 331 -8.41 -10.64 -23.23
CA ASP A 331 -8.49 -11.05 -24.65
C ASP A 331 -7.11 -10.92 -25.35
N ALA A 332 -6.30 -9.93 -24.95
CA ALA A 332 -4.94 -9.76 -25.46
C ALA A 332 -3.97 -10.82 -24.92
N TYR A 333 -4.02 -11.11 -23.60
CA TYR A 333 -3.05 -11.99 -22.95
C TYR A 333 -3.42 -13.49 -23.04
N ARG A 334 -4.68 -13.86 -23.23
CA ARG A 334 -5.13 -15.26 -23.26
C ARG A 334 -4.40 -16.11 -24.30
N PRO A 335 -4.22 -15.67 -25.57
CA PRO A 335 -3.46 -16.46 -26.57
C PRO A 335 -1.99 -16.69 -26.14
N ALA A 336 -1.34 -15.67 -25.57
CA ALA A 336 0.03 -15.77 -25.09
C ALA A 336 0.14 -16.71 -23.90
N LEU A 337 -0.78 -16.64 -22.93
CA LEU A 337 -0.85 -17.59 -21.82
C LEU A 337 -0.93 -19.04 -22.32
N ASN A 338 -1.79 -19.30 -23.30
CA ASN A 338 -1.94 -20.64 -23.86
C ASN A 338 -0.64 -21.14 -24.51
N ALA A 339 0.10 -20.25 -25.18
CA ALA A 339 1.41 -20.57 -25.74
C ALA A 339 2.47 -20.82 -24.64
N GLU A 340 2.51 -19.99 -23.60
CA GLU A 340 3.39 -20.17 -22.43
C GLU A 340 3.15 -21.53 -21.75
N LEU A 341 1.91 -21.89 -21.50
CA LEU A 341 1.55 -23.16 -20.87
C LEU A 341 1.86 -24.36 -21.77
N ALA A 342 1.69 -24.25 -23.10
CA ALA A 342 2.06 -25.30 -24.04
C ALA A 342 3.59 -25.50 -24.06
N GLU A 343 4.39 -24.43 -24.15
CA GLU A 343 5.86 -24.49 -24.06
C GLU A 343 6.30 -25.13 -22.74
N LEU A 344 5.70 -24.72 -21.63
CA LEU A 344 6.00 -25.25 -20.29
C LEU A 344 5.69 -26.74 -20.20
N THR A 345 4.57 -27.18 -20.79
CA THR A 345 4.16 -28.59 -20.81
C THR A 345 5.10 -29.44 -21.64
N GLU A 346 5.54 -28.94 -22.81
CA GLU A 346 6.54 -29.60 -23.65
C GLU A 346 7.89 -29.74 -22.91
N PHE A 347 8.34 -28.66 -22.29
CA PHE A 347 9.56 -28.65 -21.49
C PHE A 347 9.49 -29.67 -20.35
N ALA A 348 8.41 -29.64 -19.54
CA ALA A 348 8.23 -30.55 -18.42
C ALA A 348 8.19 -32.02 -18.90
N THR A 349 7.51 -32.31 -20.00
CA THR A 349 7.45 -33.66 -20.62
C THR A 349 8.84 -34.14 -21.04
N LYS A 350 9.66 -33.26 -21.66
CA LYS A 350 11.02 -33.57 -22.04
C LYS A 350 11.90 -33.83 -20.81
N LEU A 351 11.80 -32.97 -19.79
CA LEU A 351 12.57 -33.08 -18.57
C LEU A 351 12.30 -34.38 -17.79
N GLU A 352 11.01 -34.75 -17.69
CA GLU A 352 10.58 -35.95 -16.94
C GLU A 352 10.64 -37.25 -17.76
N GLY A 353 10.85 -37.16 -19.09
CA GLY A 353 10.86 -38.30 -19.99
C GLY A 353 9.51 -39.04 -20.11
N LYS A 354 8.42 -38.42 -19.71
CA LYS A 354 7.04 -38.92 -19.77
C LYS A 354 6.05 -37.75 -19.93
N PRO A 355 4.86 -37.97 -20.48
CA PRO A 355 3.82 -36.94 -20.58
C PRO A 355 3.52 -36.32 -19.20
N VAL A 356 3.54 -34.99 -19.13
CA VAL A 356 3.23 -34.21 -17.94
C VAL A 356 2.02 -33.31 -18.23
N THR A 357 1.07 -33.26 -17.30
CA THR A 357 0.03 -32.23 -17.26
C THR A 357 0.38 -31.26 -16.14
N ILE A 358 0.65 -30.00 -16.48
CA ILE A 358 1.00 -28.96 -15.52
C ILE A 358 -0.19 -28.70 -14.59
N LYS A 359 0.02 -28.87 -13.30
CA LYS A 359 -0.92 -28.54 -12.22
C LYS A 359 -0.57 -27.20 -11.59
N PRO A 360 -1.49 -26.55 -10.85
CA PRO A 360 -1.19 -25.26 -10.20
C PRO A 360 0.08 -25.28 -9.35
N TRP A 361 0.38 -26.37 -8.65
CA TRP A 361 1.60 -26.55 -7.84
C TRP A 361 2.85 -26.87 -8.63
N ASP A 362 2.75 -27.12 -9.92
CA ASP A 362 3.86 -27.46 -10.80
C ASP A 362 4.37 -26.24 -11.59
N TYR A 363 3.52 -25.23 -11.79
CA TYR A 363 3.85 -24.08 -12.64
C TYR A 363 5.15 -23.41 -12.21
N SER A 364 5.26 -23.01 -10.97
CA SER A 364 6.44 -22.29 -10.47
C SER A 364 7.72 -23.11 -10.59
N TYR A 365 7.64 -24.42 -10.34
CA TYR A 365 8.78 -25.33 -10.43
C TYR A 365 9.30 -25.47 -11.88
N TYR A 366 8.42 -25.83 -12.82
CA TYR A 366 8.84 -26.01 -14.22
C TYR A 366 9.16 -24.66 -14.88
N SER A 367 8.43 -23.60 -14.55
CA SER A 367 8.70 -22.24 -15.04
C SER A 367 10.09 -21.77 -14.63
N ASN A 368 10.48 -21.97 -13.38
CA ASN A 368 11.83 -21.64 -12.90
C ASN A 368 12.93 -22.41 -13.66
N LYS A 369 12.72 -23.70 -13.91
CA LYS A 369 13.68 -24.53 -14.68
C LYS A 369 13.75 -24.15 -16.17
N LEU A 370 12.60 -23.86 -16.79
CA LEU A 370 12.56 -23.40 -18.18
C LEU A 370 13.22 -22.02 -18.33
N LYS A 371 12.97 -21.12 -17.40
CA LYS A 371 13.61 -19.79 -17.35
C LYS A 371 15.15 -19.92 -17.27
N ALA A 372 15.64 -20.81 -16.42
CA ALA A 372 17.06 -21.08 -16.28
C ALA A 372 17.67 -21.70 -17.57
N GLU A 373 16.98 -22.66 -18.23
CA GLU A 373 17.45 -23.28 -19.47
C GLU A 373 17.41 -22.28 -20.65
N LYS A 374 16.30 -21.54 -20.80
CA LYS A 374 16.05 -20.69 -21.98
C LYS A 374 16.88 -19.39 -21.98
N TYR A 375 17.07 -18.79 -20.80
CA TYR A 375 17.69 -17.47 -20.65
C TYR A 375 19.04 -17.53 -19.96
N ALA A 376 19.47 -18.70 -19.45
CA ALA A 376 20.63 -18.85 -18.58
C ALA A 376 20.63 -17.80 -17.44
N PHE A 377 19.40 -17.50 -16.93
CA PHE A 377 19.18 -16.43 -15.97
C PHE A 377 19.23 -16.99 -14.55
N ASP A 378 20.18 -16.47 -13.80
CA ASP A 378 20.34 -16.72 -12.38
C ASP A 378 20.30 -15.37 -11.64
N GLU A 379 19.26 -15.14 -10.84
CA GLU A 379 19.14 -13.92 -10.05
C GLU A 379 20.30 -13.71 -9.08
N GLU A 380 20.87 -14.80 -8.56
CA GLU A 380 22.03 -14.76 -7.66
C GLU A 380 23.28 -14.19 -8.35
N ALA A 381 23.41 -14.35 -9.68
CA ALA A 381 24.53 -13.79 -10.45
C ALA A 381 24.47 -12.26 -10.56
N LEU A 382 23.30 -11.63 -10.33
CA LEU A 382 23.13 -10.19 -10.37
C LEU A 382 23.40 -9.51 -9.03
N ARG A 383 23.17 -10.20 -7.92
CA ARG A 383 23.32 -9.64 -6.56
C ARG A 383 24.67 -8.96 -6.29
N PRO A 384 25.82 -9.51 -6.74
CA PRO A 384 27.10 -8.85 -6.55
C PRO A 384 27.22 -7.44 -7.14
N TYR A 385 26.36 -7.09 -8.09
CA TYR A 385 26.31 -5.77 -8.74
C TYR A 385 25.32 -4.79 -8.07
N PHE A 386 24.55 -5.27 -7.10
CA PHE A 386 23.54 -4.49 -6.38
C PHE A 386 23.82 -4.37 -4.87
N PRO A 387 25.02 -3.91 -4.44
CA PRO A 387 25.21 -3.57 -3.04
C PRO A 387 24.32 -2.39 -2.68
N LEU A 388 23.64 -2.45 -1.54
CA LEU A 388 22.61 -1.50 -1.12
C LEU A 388 23.07 -0.03 -1.18
N ASP A 389 24.29 0.27 -0.75
CA ASP A 389 24.84 1.63 -0.79
C ASP A 389 24.91 2.17 -2.24
N LYS A 390 25.29 1.34 -3.21
CA LYS A 390 25.31 1.72 -4.62
C LYS A 390 23.92 1.83 -5.22
N VAL A 391 23.00 0.97 -4.81
CA VAL A 391 21.58 1.07 -5.23
C VAL A 391 20.98 2.37 -4.72
N VAL A 392 21.23 2.76 -3.46
CA VAL A 392 20.79 4.06 -2.91
C VAL A 392 21.37 5.23 -3.74
N ASP A 393 22.69 5.21 -4.03
CA ASP A 393 23.31 6.22 -4.89
C ASP A 393 22.65 6.29 -6.27
N GLY A 394 22.30 5.13 -6.86
CA GLY A 394 21.65 5.03 -8.17
C GLY A 394 20.21 5.57 -8.15
N VAL A 395 19.41 5.17 -7.17
CA VAL A 395 18.00 5.58 -7.04
C VAL A 395 17.91 7.08 -6.75
N PHE A 396 18.73 7.62 -5.85
CA PHE A 396 18.79 9.06 -5.63
C PHE A 396 19.32 9.81 -6.87
N GLY A 397 20.32 9.24 -7.55
CA GLY A 397 20.84 9.73 -8.82
C GLY A 397 19.80 9.78 -9.94
N LEU A 398 18.83 8.86 -9.95
CA LEU A 398 17.69 8.89 -10.86
C LEU A 398 16.88 10.19 -10.67
N ALA A 399 16.48 10.51 -9.46
CA ALA A 399 15.73 11.74 -9.16
C ALA A 399 16.57 13.02 -9.43
N THR A 400 17.88 12.94 -9.20
CA THR A 400 18.80 14.06 -9.55
C THR A 400 18.82 14.29 -11.06
N ARG A 401 18.92 13.24 -11.87
CA ARG A 401 18.93 13.36 -13.33
C ARG A 401 17.60 13.83 -13.91
N LEU A 402 16.48 13.30 -13.39
CA LEU A 402 15.13 13.63 -13.88
C LEU A 402 14.67 15.00 -13.39
N TYR A 403 14.80 15.26 -12.09
CA TYR A 403 14.12 16.36 -11.42
C TYR A 403 15.07 17.40 -10.79
N GLY A 404 16.36 17.13 -10.77
CA GLY A 404 17.38 18.03 -10.19
C GLY A 404 17.47 17.94 -8.66
N LEU A 405 16.83 16.95 -8.02
CA LEU A 405 16.82 16.80 -6.56
C LEU A 405 18.19 16.36 -6.02
N THR A 406 18.52 16.79 -4.83
CA THR A 406 19.68 16.33 -4.07
C THR A 406 19.26 15.76 -2.72
N PHE A 407 19.94 14.72 -2.27
CA PHE A 407 19.66 13.99 -1.02
C PHE A 407 20.92 14.04 -0.15
N THR A 408 20.88 14.79 0.93
CA THR A 408 22.04 14.98 1.83
C THR A 408 21.75 14.30 3.16
N PRO A 409 22.55 13.31 3.60
CA PRO A 409 22.38 12.72 4.92
C PRO A 409 22.42 13.79 6.01
N ASN A 410 21.51 13.72 6.98
CA ASN A 410 21.43 14.66 8.09
C ASN A 410 21.28 13.93 9.43
N ASP A 411 22.42 13.67 10.09
CA ASP A 411 22.48 12.99 11.38
C ASP A 411 21.92 13.83 12.54
N SER A 412 21.56 15.11 12.29
CA SER A 412 20.91 15.97 13.30
C SER A 412 19.40 15.74 13.38
N ILE A 413 18.83 15.01 12.43
CA ILE A 413 17.43 14.58 12.45
C ILE A 413 17.34 13.29 13.25
N GLU A 414 16.49 13.27 14.28
CA GLU A 414 16.27 12.05 15.06
C GLU A 414 15.60 10.96 14.21
N VAL A 415 15.99 9.71 14.46
CA VAL A 415 15.43 8.52 13.80
C VAL A 415 14.84 7.56 14.83
N TYR A 416 13.82 6.82 14.44
CA TYR A 416 13.09 5.91 15.36
C TYR A 416 13.78 4.57 15.58
N HIS A 417 14.80 4.23 14.77
CA HIS A 417 15.61 3.01 14.92
C HIS A 417 17.01 3.22 14.36
N PRO A 418 18.07 2.56 14.93
CA PRO A 418 19.46 2.75 14.47
C PRO A 418 19.71 2.39 12.98
N ASP A 419 18.89 1.53 12.37
CA ASP A 419 19.00 1.16 10.95
C ASP A 419 18.40 2.22 10.02
N VAL A 420 17.68 3.22 10.55
CA VAL A 420 17.03 4.28 9.78
C VAL A 420 18.02 5.40 9.50
N LYS A 421 17.96 5.94 8.29
CA LYS A 421 18.70 7.16 7.92
C LYS A 421 17.74 8.24 7.48
N ALA A 422 18.09 9.50 7.82
CA ALA A 422 17.34 10.68 7.41
C ALA A 422 18.17 11.52 6.43
N TYR A 423 17.48 12.14 5.48
CA TYR A 423 18.07 12.97 4.43
C TYR A 423 17.31 14.28 4.30
N ASP A 424 18.05 15.40 4.18
CA ASP A 424 17.52 16.63 3.62
C ASP A 424 17.39 16.48 2.11
N VAL A 425 16.19 16.76 1.59
CA VAL A 425 15.93 16.78 0.17
C VAL A 425 15.81 18.22 -0.31
N ASN A 426 16.61 18.60 -1.30
CA ASN A 426 16.62 19.94 -1.85
C ASN A 426 16.39 19.91 -3.36
N ASP A 427 15.76 20.97 -3.89
CA ASP A 427 15.57 21.19 -5.31
C ASP A 427 16.87 21.66 -5.98
N ALA A 428 16.87 21.73 -7.31
CA ALA A 428 18.03 22.16 -8.12
C ALA A 428 18.55 23.56 -7.77
N ASP A 429 17.69 24.44 -7.25
CA ASP A 429 18.02 25.79 -6.80
C ASP A 429 18.50 25.84 -5.33
N GLY A 430 18.57 24.70 -4.65
CA GLY A 430 18.94 24.58 -3.25
C GLY A 430 17.79 24.77 -2.27
N ARG A 431 16.58 24.98 -2.72
CA ARG A 431 15.38 25.12 -1.87
C ARG A 431 15.07 23.80 -1.20
N PHE A 432 14.83 23.82 0.10
CA PHE A 432 14.42 22.65 0.88
C PHE A 432 13.05 22.14 0.42
N ILE A 433 12.99 20.83 0.10
CA ILE A 433 11.78 20.13 -0.41
C ILE A 433 11.13 19.30 0.68
N GLY A 434 11.89 18.68 1.56
CA GLY A 434 11.36 17.82 2.61
C GLY A 434 12.42 16.94 3.24
N VAL A 435 11.99 16.13 4.20
CA VAL A 435 12.82 15.09 4.82
C VAL A 435 12.43 13.73 4.28
N LEU A 436 13.44 12.91 3.92
CA LEU A 436 13.24 11.51 3.56
C LEU A 436 13.90 10.61 4.60
N TYR A 437 13.12 9.71 5.20
CA TYR A 437 13.63 8.61 6.01
C TYR A 437 13.67 7.33 5.19
N THR A 438 14.75 6.53 5.38
CA THR A 438 14.88 5.21 4.74
C THR A 438 15.10 4.14 5.79
N ASP A 439 14.31 3.07 5.73
CA ASP A 439 14.33 1.97 6.68
C ASP A 439 14.36 0.62 5.93
N PHE A 440 15.56 0.10 5.67
CA PHE A 440 15.76 -0.98 4.70
C PHE A 440 15.65 -2.40 5.28
N PHE A 441 15.88 -2.61 6.58
CA PHE A 441 16.12 -3.96 7.10
C PHE A 441 14.96 -4.53 7.93
N PRO A 442 14.70 -5.85 7.82
CA PRO A 442 13.70 -6.53 8.63
C PRO A 442 14.09 -6.58 10.11
N ARG A 443 13.08 -6.55 10.99
CA ARG A 443 13.19 -6.78 12.43
C ARG A 443 11.87 -7.26 12.99
N SER A 444 11.86 -7.85 14.18
CA SER A 444 10.66 -8.41 14.81
C SER A 444 9.56 -7.38 15.08
N SER A 445 9.95 -6.12 15.25
CA SER A 445 9.05 -4.98 15.48
C SER A 445 8.50 -4.34 14.19
N LYS A 446 8.86 -4.85 13.01
CA LYS A 446 8.48 -4.29 11.71
C LYS A 446 7.60 -5.26 10.93
N ARG A 447 6.52 -4.75 10.34
CA ARG A 447 5.66 -5.52 9.43
C ARG A 447 6.44 -5.98 8.18
N PRO A 448 6.10 -7.17 7.64
CA PRO A 448 6.64 -7.59 6.35
C PRO A 448 6.10 -6.73 5.19
N GLY A 449 6.80 -6.77 4.05
CA GLY A 449 6.47 -6.01 2.85
C GLY A 449 7.29 -4.73 2.73
N ALA A 450 6.83 -3.82 1.90
CA ALA A 450 7.38 -2.49 1.71
C ALA A 450 6.25 -1.47 1.62
N TRP A 451 6.50 -0.23 2.00
CA TRP A 451 5.53 0.85 1.92
C TRP A 451 6.18 2.22 2.07
N MET A 452 5.52 3.24 1.54
CA MET A 452 5.74 4.65 1.83
C MET A 452 4.66 5.16 2.78
N THR A 453 5.02 6.06 3.70
CA THR A 453 4.08 6.83 4.51
C THR A 453 4.68 8.20 4.88
N ASN A 454 3.82 9.10 5.38
CA ASN A 454 4.23 10.43 5.81
C ASN A 454 4.16 10.57 7.34
N PHE A 455 5.18 11.16 7.95
CA PHE A 455 5.08 11.73 9.30
C PHE A 455 4.46 13.12 9.28
N LYS A 456 4.48 13.79 8.13
CA LYS A 456 3.86 15.07 7.89
C LYS A 456 3.62 15.26 6.38
N GLU A 457 2.44 15.75 6.03
CA GLU A 457 2.10 16.15 4.65
C GLU A 457 2.68 17.52 4.30
N GLN A 458 2.71 17.84 2.99
CA GLN A 458 2.96 19.19 2.51
C GLN A 458 1.64 19.97 2.44
N TYR A 459 1.64 21.21 2.85
CA TYR A 459 0.52 22.15 2.71
C TYR A 459 0.97 23.59 2.90
N ILE A 460 0.12 24.55 2.60
CA ILE A 460 0.36 25.97 2.90
C ILE A 460 -0.38 26.32 4.19
N THR A 461 0.34 26.80 5.20
CA THR A 461 -0.26 27.25 6.44
C THR A 461 -1.05 28.55 6.28
N GLU A 462 -1.94 28.90 7.23
CA GLU A 462 -2.64 30.19 7.24
C GLU A 462 -1.71 31.41 7.06
N ASP A 463 -0.51 31.36 7.63
CA ASP A 463 0.52 32.40 7.49
C ASP A 463 1.17 32.42 6.10
N GLY A 464 0.77 31.55 5.18
CA GLY A 464 1.32 31.43 3.83
C GLY A 464 2.68 30.72 3.76
N VAL A 465 3.08 30.01 4.81
CA VAL A 465 4.32 29.23 4.84
C VAL A 465 4.09 27.86 4.20
N ASN A 466 4.95 27.49 3.26
CA ASN A 466 4.93 26.14 2.68
C ASN A 466 5.51 25.14 3.67
N SER A 467 4.66 24.42 4.39
CA SER A 467 5.01 23.33 5.31
C SER A 467 5.47 22.14 4.50
N ARG A 468 6.76 21.80 4.58
CA ARG A 468 7.34 20.71 3.76
C ARG A 468 7.17 19.35 4.40
N PRO A 469 7.03 18.29 3.58
CA PRO A 469 6.68 16.95 4.04
C PRO A 469 7.85 16.23 4.73
N HIS A 470 7.49 15.28 5.59
CA HIS A 470 8.42 14.30 6.15
C HIS A 470 7.97 12.89 5.72
N VAL A 471 8.67 12.33 4.75
CA VAL A 471 8.33 11.07 4.10
C VAL A 471 9.21 9.96 4.66
N THR A 472 8.66 8.76 4.82
CA THR A 472 9.43 7.55 5.15
C THR A 472 9.12 6.43 4.17
N ILE A 473 10.16 5.72 3.74
CA ILE A 473 10.06 4.46 2.99
C ILE A 473 10.63 3.33 3.82
N VAL A 474 9.83 2.27 3.94
CA VAL A 474 10.11 1.13 4.81
C VAL A 474 10.12 -0.14 3.99
N MET A 475 11.18 -0.93 4.12
CA MET A 475 11.41 -2.15 3.34
C MET A 475 11.95 -3.27 4.23
N ASN A 476 12.06 -4.47 3.69
CA ASN A 476 12.57 -5.65 4.38
C ASN A 476 13.62 -6.36 3.52
N PHE A 477 14.70 -5.66 3.21
CA PHE A 477 15.76 -6.15 2.33
C PHE A 477 16.74 -7.10 3.03
N THR A 478 17.45 -7.87 2.22
CA THR A 478 18.52 -8.77 2.66
C THR A 478 19.53 -8.01 3.52
N LYS A 479 19.71 -8.46 4.78
CA LYS A 479 20.68 -7.87 5.72
C LYS A 479 22.13 -8.11 5.29
N PRO A 480 23.06 -7.22 5.67
CA PRO A 480 24.48 -7.53 5.57
C PRO A 480 24.84 -8.66 6.54
N THR A 481 25.90 -9.38 6.22
CA THR A 481 26.55 -10.34 7.11
C THR A 481 27.91 -9.81 7.58
N ALA A 482 28.59 -10.54 8.49
CA ALA A 482 29.93 -10.16 8.90
C ALA A 482 30.95 -10.16 7.73
N GLU A 483 30.66 -10.91 6.65
CA GLU A 483 31.59 -11.12 5.53
C GLU A 483 31.16 -10.39 4.24
N LYS A 484 29.87 -10.04 4.13
CA LYS A 484 29.29 -9.45 2.90
C LYS A 484 28.40 -8.27 3.24
N PRO A 485 28.45 -7.17 2.44
CA PRO A 485 27.45 -6.09 2.55
C PRO A 485 26.06 -6.61 2.19
N SER A 486 25.03 -5.81 2.40
CA SER A 486 23.70 -6.07 1.86
C SER A 486 23.76 -6.08 0.33
N LEU A 487 23.52 -7.23 -0.27
CA LEU A 487 23.49 -7.45 -1.72
C LEU A 487 22.06 -7.75 -2.13
N LEU A 488 21.44 -6.83 -2.87
CA LEU A 488 20.04 -6.90 -3.23
C LEU A 488 19.79 -7.85 -4.40
N THR A 489 18.59 -8.45 -4.42
CA THR A 489 18.07 -9.10 -5.62
C THR A 489 17.52 -8.03 -6.60
N PRO A 490 17.31 -8.36 -7.88
CA PRO A 490 16.60 -7.47 -8.82
C PRO A 490 15.22 -7.04 -8.29
N TYR A 491 14.48 -7.95 -7.66
CA TYR A 491 13.18 -7.66 -7.06
C TYR A 491 13.28 -6.65 -5.90
N GLU A 492 14.30 -6.75 -5.05
CA GLU A 492 14.52 -5.76 -3.98
C GLU A 492 14.89 -4.37 -4.55
N VAL A 493 15.62 -4.31 -5.66
CA VAL A 493 15.90 -3.04 -6.37
C VAL A 493 14.63 -2.47 -6.99
N GLU A 494 13.79 -3.29 -7.62
CA GLU A 494 12.47 -2.92 -8.15
C GLU A 494 11.56 -2.36 -7.05
N THR A 495 11.49 -3.06 -5.90
CA THR A 495 10.75 -2.60 -4.73
C THR A 495 11.23 -1.23 -4.24
N PHE A 496 12.55 -1.00 -4.23
CA PHE A 496 13.08 0.31 -3.85
C PHE A 496 12.67 1.41 -4.84
N LEU A 497 12.74 1.15 -6.14
CA LEU A 497 12.28 2.08 -7.17
C LEU A 497 10.79 2.40 -7.01
N HIS A 498 9.98 1.39 -6.69
CA HIS A 498 8.54 1.52 -6.42
C HIS A 498 8.29 2.47 -5.25
N GLU A 499 8.79 2.16 -4.06
CA GLU A 499 8.57 2.98 -2.85
C GLU A 499 9.16 4.40 -3.00
N PHE A 500 10.26 4.49 -3.75
CA PHE A 500 10.85 5.79 -4.07
C PHE A 500 9.96 6.61 -5.02
N GLY A 501 9.21 5.98 -5.91
CA GLY A 501 8.19 6.67 -6.73
C GLY A 501 7.09 7.30 -5.89
N HIS A 502 6.56 6.57 -4.90
CA HIS A 502 5.63 7.12 -3.92
C HIS A 502 6.27 8.25 -3.10
N SER A 503 7.52 8.09 -2.68
CA SER A 503 8.20 9.14 -1.92
C SER A 503 8.41 10.42 -2.73
N LEU A 504 8.70 10.32 -4.02
CA LEU A 504 8.75 11.48 -4.91
C LEU A 504 7.40 12.18 -5.05
N HIS A 505 6.30 11.41 -5.09
CA HIS A 505 4.94 11.96 -5.10
C HIS A 505 4.66 12.76 -3.82
N GLY A 506 5.06 12.27 -2.64
CA GLY A 506 4.95 12.99 -1.38
C GLY A 506 5.89 14.19 -1.27
N LEU A 507 7.19 14.01 -1.60
CA LEU A 507 8.21 15.04 -1.46
C LEU A 507 8.00 16.24 -2.40
N LEU A 508 7.57 15.99 -3.63
CA LEU A 508 7.39 17.01 -4.65
C LEU A 508 6.02 17.69 -4.60
N ALA A 509 5.14 17.28 -3.69
CA ALA A 509 3.83 17.91 -3.51
C ALA A 509 3.96 19.42 -3.34
N ASP A 510 3.06 20.16 -4.01
CA ASP A 510 2.97 21.62 -3.98
C ASP A 510 1.51 22.03 -4.07
N THR A 511 0.78 21.79 -2.99
CA THR A 511 -0.65 21.96 -2.83
C THR A 511 -0.94 22.96 -1.71
N LYS A 512 -2.09 23.59 -1.74
CA LYS A 512 -2.54 24.49 -0.66
C LYS A 512 -3.05 23.68 0.54
N TYR A 513 -3.78 22.59 0.29
CA TYR A 513 -4.52 21.83 1.28
C TYR A 513 -3.85 20.48 1.55
N ALA A 514 -3.73 20.10 2.84
CA ALA A 514 -3.09 18.86 3.27
C ALA A 514 -3.84 17.62 2.78
N SER A 515 -5.18 17.64 2.77
CA SER A 515 -6.02 16.52 2.33
C SER A 515 -5.90 16.20 0.83
N LEU A 516 -5.34 17.12 0.02
CA LEU A 516 -5.08 16.93 -1.40
C LEU A 516 -3.60 16.72 -1.74
N SER A 517 -2.73 16.64 -0.73
CA SER A 517 -1.29 16.60 -0.91
C SER A 517 -0.76 15.22 -1.30
N GLY A 518 0.28 15.19 -2.10
CA GLY A 518 1.10 14.00 -2.39
C GLY A 518 0.29 12.80 -2.86
N THR A 519 0.31 11.73 -2.08
CA THR A 519 -0.36 10.47 -2.39
C THR A 519 -1.86 10.46 -2.07
N ASN A 520 -2.44 11.59 -1.62
CA ASN A 520 -3.89 11.74 -1.41
C ASN A 520 -4.62 11.94 -2.74
N VAL A 521 -4.62 10.94 -3.57
CA VAL A 521 -5.19 10.89 -4.93
C VAL A 521 -6.20 9.76 -5.06
N TYR A 522 -6.85 9.65 -6.21
CA TYR A 522 -7.70 8.50 -6.49
C TYR A 522 -6.91 7.19 -6.44
N ARG A 523 -7.52 6.15 -5.91
CA ARG A 523 -6.89 4.84 -5.69
C ARG A 523 -6.27 4.25 -6.96
N ASP A 524 -6.96 4.35 -8.08
CA ASP A 524 -6.51 3.82 -9.37
C ASP A 524 -5.49 4.72 -10.10
N PHE A 525 -5.03 5.78 -9.43
CA PHE A 525 -3.97 6.66 -9.89
C PHE A 525 -2.70 6.60 -9.01
N VAL A 526 -2.83 6.23 -7.74
CA VAL A 526 -1.75 6.33 -6.75
C VAL A 526 -0.50 5.54 -7.13
N GLU A 527 -0.66 4.41 -7.85
CA GLU A 527 0.45 3.54 -8.26
C GLU A 527 1.18 4.01 -9.53
N LEU A 528 0.71 5.06 -10.21
CA LEU A 528 1.39 5.56 -11.41
C LEU A 528 2.85 5.98 -11.14
N PRO A 529 3.18 6.79 -10.12
CA PRO A 529 4.56 7.21 -9.89
C PRO A 529 5.47 6.05 -9.44
N SER A 530 4.95 5.12 -8.67
CA SER A 530 5.71 3.96 -8.18
C SER A 530 6.06 2.99 -9.31
N GLN A 531 5.05 2.53 -10.06
CA GLN A 531 5.24 1.63 -11.20
C GLN A 531 6.03 2.27 -12.35
N PHE A 532 5.89 3.58 -12.57
CA PHE A 532 6.72 4.32 -13.52
C PHE A 532 8.22 4.17 -13.23
N ASN A 533 8.62 4.28 -11.96
CA ASN A 533 10.01 4.16 -11.59
C ASN A 533 10.57 2.74 -11.77
N GLU A 534 9.77 1.69 -11.56
CA GLU A 534 10.19 0.29 -11.74
C GLU A 534 10.79 0.03 -13.12
N ASN A 535 10.28 0.69 -14.16
CA ASN A 535 10.74 0.53 -15.53
C ASN A 535 12.25 0.82 -15.70
N TYR A 536 12.84 1.66 -14.85
CA TYR A 536 14.27 1.98 -14.92
C TYR A 536 15.17 0.80 -14.59
N LEU A 537 14.70 -0.23 -13.86
CA LEU A 537 15.49 -1.41 -13.53
C LEU A 537 16.07 -2.12 -14.77
N THR A 538 15.39 -2.01 -15.91
CA THR A 538 15.82 -2.65 -17.17
C THR A 538 16.55 -1.71 -18.11
N GLU A 539 16.71 -0.45 -17.74
CA GLU A 539 17.36 0.54 -18.61
C GLU A 539 18.87 0.57 -18.38
N ARG A 540 19.62 0.21 -19.42
CA ARG A 540 21.09 0.13 -19.38
C ARG A 540 21.73 1.42 -18.86
N GLU A 541 21.24 2.57 -19.33
CA GLU A 541 21.79 3.87 -18.95
C GLU A 541 21.59 4.18 -17.45
N PHE A 542 20.55 3.65 -16.84
CA PHE A 542 20.35 3.73 -15.40
C PHE A 542 21.28 2.79 -14.64
N LEU A 543 21.32 1.51 -15.04
CA LEU A 543 22.17 0.50 -14.40
C LEU A 543 23.66 0.86 -14.46
N ASP A 544 24.14 1.41 -15.58
CA ASP A 544 25.53 1.86 -15.74
C ASP A 544 25.93 2.95 -14.74
N SER A 545 24.96 3.69 -14.17
CA SER A 545 25.25 4.75 -13.22
C SER A 545 25.70 4.22 -11.84
N PHE A 546 25.28 3.00 -11.44
CA PHE A 546 25.57 2.48 -10.10
C PHE A 546 25.88 0.98 -10.03
N ALA A 547 25.41 0.16 -10.98
CA ALA A 547 25.52 -1.30 -10.88
C ALA A 547 26.97 -1.76 -11.09
N ARG A 548 27.68 -1.91 -9.97
CA ARG A 548 29.09 -2.28 -9.90
C ARG A 548 29.30 -3.43 -8.95
N HIS A 549 30.15 -4.39 -9.36
CA HIS A 549 30.49 -5.53 -8.53
C HIS A 549 31.14 -5.07 -7.21
N TYR A 550 30.59 -5.52 -6.07
CA TYR A 550 30.96 -5.01 -4.74
C TYR A 550 32.42 -5.24 -4.34
N GLN A 551 33.11 -6.20 -4.93
CA GLN A 551 34.53 -6.49 -4.68
C GLN A 551 35.47 -5.92 -5.75
N THR A 552 35.12 -6.06 -7.04
CA THR A 552 36.00 -5.69 -8.13
C THR A 552 35.77 -4.27 -8.65
N GLY A 553 34.60 -3.68 -8.39
CA GLY A 553 34.17 -2.38 -8.93
C GLY A 553 33.84 -2.41 -10.43
N GLU A 554 33.87 -3.57 -11.07
CA GLU A 554 33.54 -3.72 -12.50
C GLU A 554 32.05 -3.46 -12.71
N ALA A 555 31.71 -2.81 -13.83
CA ALA A 555 30.32 -2.59 -14.22
C ALA A 555 29.62 -3.92 -14.49
N ILE A 556 28.30 -3.93 -14.30
CA ILE A 556 27.46 -5.08 -14.66
C ILE A 556 27.65 -5.41 -16.16
N PRO A 557 27.95 -6.68 -16.52
CA PRO A 557 28.12 -7.10 -17.90
C PRO A 557 26.83 -6.88 -18.72
N GLU A 558 26.99 -6.45 -19.97
CA GLU A 558 25.86 -6.24 -20.89
C GLU A 558 25.01 -7.50 -21.04
N GLU A 559 25.66 -8.68 -21.13
CA GLU A 559 24.98 -9.97 -21.24
C GLU A 559 24.04 -10.25 -20.03
N LEU A 560 24.42 -9.85 -18.81
CA LEU A 560 23.56 -10.01 -17.63
C LEU A 560 22.35 -9.06 -17.69
N VAL A 561 22.52 -7.83 -18.17
CA VAL A 561 21.41 -6.88 -18.36
C VAL A 561 20.45 -7.39 -19.44
N GLU A 562 20.98 -7.88 -20.58
CA GLU A 562 20.12 -8.47 -21.61
C GLU A 562 19.33 -9.68 -21.10
N ARG A 563 19.96 -10.53 -20.29
CA ARG A 563 19.28 -11.67 -19.65
C ARG A 563 18.20 -11.21 -18.69
N LEU A 564 18.46 -10.19 -17.89
CA LEU A 564 17.46 -9.58 -17.00
C LEU A 564 16.26 -9.09 -17.79
N VAL A 565 16.46 -8.27 -18.84
CA VAL A 565 15.40 -7.73 -19.69
C VAL A 565 14.57 -8.85 -20.34
N ARG A 566 15.24 -9.84 -20.94
CA ARG A 566 14.54 -10.97 -21.57
C ARG A 566 13.76 -11.82 -20.57
N SER A 567 14.28 -11.93 -19.34
CA SER A 567 13.64 -12.72 -18.29
C SER A 567 12.35 -12.07 -17.75
N GLN A 568 12.18 -10.77 -17.90
CA GLN A 568 10.96 -10.06 -17.45
C GLN A 568 9.76 -10.33 -18.36
N GLN A 569 9.98 -10.48 -19.66
CA GLN A 569 8.90 -10.84 -20.59
C GLN A 569 8.45 -12.31 -20.45
N TYR A 570 9.28 -13.14 -19.80
CA TYR A 570 8.93 -14.54 -19.59
C TYR A 570 7.87 -14.69 -18.51
N GLY A 571 6.75 -15.31 -18.87
CA GLY A 571 5.62 -15.50 -17.96
C GLY A 571 4.77 -14.23 -17.75
N ALA A 572 4.96 -13.18 -18.57
CA ALA A 572 4.16 -11.96 -18.50
C ALA A 572 2.67 -12.23 -18.68
N ALA A 573 2.30 -13.15 -19.58
CA ALA A 573 0.91 -13.51 -19.78
C ALA A 573 0.32 -14.26 -18.59
N TYR A 574 1.07 -15.18 -17.99
CA TYR A 574 0.64 -15.83 -16.75
C TYR A 574 0.45 -14.82 -15.60
N SER A 575 1.41 -13.92 -15.41
CA SER A 575 1.37 -12.89 -14.37
C SER A 575 0.17 -11.96 -14.54
N CYS A 576 -0.05 -11.47 -15.77
CA CYS A 576 -1.21 -10.63 -16.07
C CYS A 576 -2.53 -11.38 -15.80
N MET A 577 -2.69 -12.58 -16.34
CA MET A 577 -3.93 -13.37 -16.16
C MET A 577 -4.20 -13.73 -14.70
N ARG A 578 -3.14 -13.91 -13.89
CA ARG A 578 -3.28 -14.11 -12.45
C ARG A 578 -3.81 -12.84 -11.75
N GLN A 579 -3.34 -11.66 -12.14
CA GLN A 579 -3.86 -10.39 -11.62
C GLN A 579 -5.30 -10.14 -12.07
N LEU A 580 -5.64 -10.49 -13.32
CA LEU A 580 -7.01 -10.42 -13.81
C LEU A 580 -7.95 -11.35 -13.02
N ASN A 581 -7.47 -12.52 -12.60
CA ASN A 581 -8.24 -13.45 -11.78
C ASN A 581 -8.69 -12.78 -10.47
N PHE A 582 -7.76 -12.09 -9.78
CA PHE A 582 -8.08 -11.33 -8.57
C PHE A 582 -9.02 -10.14 -8.86
N GLY A 583 -8.80 -9.41 -9.95
CA GLY A 583 -9.66 -8.28 -10.34
C GLY A 583 -11.08 -8.69 -10.68
N TYR A 584 -11.26 -9.78 -11.44
CA TYR A 584 -12.58 -10.33 -11.75
C TYR A 584 -13.29 -10.85 -10.49
N LEU A 585 -12.58 -11.52 -9.60
CA LEU A 585 -13.14 -12.02 -8.35
C LEU A 585 -13.60 -10.87 -7.43
N ASP A 586 -12.77 -9.83 -7.29
CA ASP A 586 -13.13 -8.63 -6.54
C ASP A 586 -14.39 -7.97 -7.10
N MET A 587 -14.38 -7.69 -8.40
CA MET A 587 -15.54 -7.07 -9.04
C MET A 587 -16.80 -7.95 -8.94
N ALA A 588 -16.69 -9.27 -9.07
CA ALA A 588 -17.83 -10.16 -8.93
C ALA A 588 -18.45 -10.05 -7.51
N TRP A 589 -17.64 -10.08 -6.44
CA TRP A 589 -18.15 -9.94 -5.07
C TRP A 589 -18.81 -8.59 -4.79
N HIS A 590 -18.46 -7.54 -5.53
CA HIS A 590 -18.92 -6.18 -5.27
C HIS A 590 -19.95 -5.66 -6.29
N THR A 591 -20.23 -6.43 -7.36
CA THR A 591 -21.32 -6.14 -8.31
C THR A 591 -22.55 -7.04 -8.11
N ILE A 592 -22.58 -7.84 -7.03
CA ILE A 592 -23.78 -8.62 -6.67
C ILE A 592 -24.98 -7.70 -6.43
N THR A 593 -26.16 -8.16 -6.81
CA THR A 593 -27.46 -7.50 -6.55
C THR A 593 -28.33 -8.27 -5.56
N GLU A 594 -27.93 -9.51 -5.25
CA GLU A 594 -28.56 -10.42 -4.30
C GLU A 594 -27.47 -11.14 -3.48
N PRO A 595 -27.77 -11.55 -2.22
CA PRO A 595 -26.82 -12.28 -1.38
C PRO A 595 -26.36 -13.60 -2.01
N VAL A 596 -25.09 -13.93 -1.83
CA VAL A 596 -24.46 -15.16 -2.33
C VAL A 596 -24.73 -16.31 -1.38
N SER A 597 -25.38 -17.37 -1.87
CA SER A 597 -25.69 -18.56 -1.06
C SER A 597 -24.53 -19.56 -1.00
N ASP A 598 -23.86 -19.81 -2.12
CA ASP A 598 -22.75 -20.75 -2.28
C ASP A 598 -21.48 -20.02 -2.74
N PRO A 599 -20.56 -19.71 -1.84
CA PRO A 599 -19.31 -19.02 -2.17
C PRO A 599 -18.37 -19.80 -3.08
N VAL A 600 -18.38 -21.15 -3.03
CA VAL A 600 -17.52 -22.01 -3.85
C VAL A 600 -17.94 -21.94 -5.31
N ASP A 601 -19.22 -22.17 -5.58
CA ASP A 601 -19.79 -22.08 -6.93
C ASP A 601 -19.68 -20.64 -7.46
N PHE A 602 -19.90 -19.65 -6.60
CA PHE A 602 -19.78 -18.24 -6.96
C PHE A 602 -18.36 -17.88 -7.41
N GLU A 603 -17.33 -18.21 -6.62
CA GLU A 603 -15.93 -17.92 -6.95
C GLU A 603 -15.54 -18.62 -8.26
N SER A 604 -15.87 -19.91 -8.42
CA SER A 604 -15.58 -20.67 -9.62
C SER A 604 -16.17 -20.03 -10.89
N LYS A 605 -17.41 -19.53 -10.82
CA LYS A 605 -18.06 -18.81 -11.93
C LYS A 605 -17.46 -17.42 -12.17
N ALA A 606 -17.13 -16.69 -11.11
CA ALA A 606 -16.56 -15.35 -11.19
C ALA A 606 -15.25 -15.31 -12.00
N ILE A 607 -14.42 -16.34 -11.85
CA ILE A 607 -13.11 -16.41 -12.50
C ILE A 607 -13.09 -17.27 -13.78
N GLU A 608 -14.21 -17.83 -14.21
CA GLU A 608 -14.28 -18.78 -15.33
C GLU A 608 -13.56 -18.27 -16.59
N THR A 609 -13.79 -17.02 -16.97
CA THR A 609 -13.23 -16.43 -18.20
C THR A 609 -11.73 -16.13 -18.10
N VAL A 610 -11.17 -16.05 -16.90
CA VAL A 610 -9.76 -15.74 -16.61
C VAL A 610 -9.02 -16.90 -15.96
N ARG A 611 -9.69 -18.02 -15.71
CA ARG A 611 -9.12 -19.22 -15.11
C ARG A 611 -7.88 -19.69 -15.88
N ILE A 612 -6.82 -20.03 -15.15
CA ILE A 612 -5.54 -20.53 -15.70
C ILE A 612 -5.49 -22.04 -15.61
N PHE A 613 -5.85 -22.61 -14.46
CA PHE A 613 -5.88 -24.04 -14.19
C PHE A 613 -7.27 -24.47 -13.70
N ASP A 614 -7.56 -25.76 -13.80
CA ASP A 614 -8.77 -26.33 -13.21
C ASP A 614 -8.82 -26.10 -11.70
N ASP A 615 -10.03 -25.97 -11.17
CA ASP A 615 -10.25 -25.81 -9.73
C ASP A 615 -9.70 -27.03 -8.97
N VAL A 616 -9.17 -26.79 -7.79
CA VAL A 616 -8.65 -27.83 -6.90
C VAL A 616 -9.57 -27.91 -5.68
N ASP A 617 -10.18 -29.06 -5.48
CA ASP A 617 -11.11 -29.28 -4.36
C ASP A 617 -10.49 -28.86 -3.03
N GLY A 618 -11.25 -28.12 -2.22
CA GLY A 618 -10.85 -27.63 -0.91
C GLY A 618 -9.94 -26.41 -0.93
N THR A 619 -9.74 -25.79 -2.10
CA THR A 619 -9.00 -24.51 -2.21
C THR A 619 -9.90 -23.38 -2.68
N MET A 620 -9.69 -22.18 -2.14
CA MET A 620 -10.40 -20.96 -2.53
C MET A 620 -9.50 -19.74 -2.36
N ILE A 621 -9.75 -18.69 -3.13
CA ILE A 621 -9.10 -17.39 -3.02
C ILE A 621 -9.80 -16.52 -1.97
N SER A 622 -11.13 -16.42 -2.04
CA SER A 622 -11.94 -15.48 -1.25
C SER A 622 -11.72 -15.55 0.25
N PRO A 623 -11.64 -16.73 0.93
CA PRO A 623 -11.53 -16.78 2.38
C PRO A 623 -10.21 -16.24 2.95
N GLN A 624 -9.20 -16.06 2.11
CA GLN A 624 -7.88 -15.51 2.47
C GLN A 624 -7.54 -14.21 1.73
N PHE A 625 -8.49 -13.66 0.95
CA PHE A 625 -8.27 -12.47 0.14
C PHE A 625 -8.41 -11.19 0.96
N SER A 626 -7.43 -10.96 1.83
CA SER A 626 -7.43 -9.83 2.76
C SER A 626 -7.52 -8.47 2.08
N HIS A 627 -6.96 -8.31 0.87
CA HIS A 627 -7.04 -7.04 0.12
C HIS A 627 -8.47 -6.51 0.02
N ILE A 628 -9.43 -7.39 -0.29
CA ILE A 628 -10.80 -6.98 -0.54
C ILE A 628 -11.74 -7.17 0.65
N PHE A 629 -11.44 -8.08 1.59
CA PHE A 629 -12.33 -8.38 2.70
C PHE A 629 -11.91 -7.77 4.05
N SER A 630 -10.64 -7.44 4.24
CA SER A 630 -10.13 -6.76 5.44
C SER A 630 -9.26 -5.54 5.15
N GLY A 631 -8.80 -5.40 3.89
CA GLY A 631 -8.05 -4.25 3.41
C GLY A 631 -8.93 -3.21 2.70
N GLY A 632 -8.32 -2.17 2.21
CA GLY A 632 -8.99 -1.05 1.55
C GLY A 632 -9.29 -1.25 0.06
N TYR A 633 -9.20 -2.47 -0.52
CA TYR A 633 -9.29 -2.72 -1.97
C TYR A 633 -10.63 -3.31 -2.43
N ALA A 634 -11.69 -3.20 -1.64
CA ALA A 634 -13.04 -3.63 -2.04
C ALA A 634 -13.53 -2.88 -3.28
N ALA A 635 -13.86 -3.58 -4.35
CA ALA A 635 -14.10 -3.05 -5.70
C ALA A 635 -12.95 -2.18 -6.21
N GLY A 636 -11.72 -2.50 -5.81
CA GLY A 636 -10.54 -1.66 -6.08
C GLY A 636 -9.29 -2.43 -6.48
N TYR A 637 -9.31 -3.77 -6.55
CA TYR A 637 -8.12 -4.55 -6.91
C TYR A 637 -7.67 -4.32 -8.36
N TYR A 638 -8.57 -3.95 -9.26
CA TYR A 638 -8.27 -3.58 -10.63
C TYR A 638 -7.26 -2.41 -10.74
N SER A 639 -7.12 -1.60 -9.71
CA SER A 639 -6.27 -0.39 -9.68
C SER A 639 -4.82 -0.69 -10.06
N TYR A 640 -4.29 -1.87 -9.68
CA TYR A 640 -2.95 -2.28 -10.08
C TYR A 640 -2.79 -2.39 -11.59
N LYS A 641 -3.77 -2.95 -12.29
CA LYS A 641 -3.74 -3.06 -13.75
C LYS A 641 -4.10 -1.75 -14.44
N TRP A 642 -4.94 -0.94 -13.81
CA TRP A 642 -5.25 0.41 -14.29
C TRP A 642 -4.01 1.30 -14.30
N ALA A 643 -3.32 1.38 -13.18
CA ALA A 643 -2.10 2.17 -13.05
C ALA A 643 -0.96 1.63 -13.91
N GLU A 644 -0.87 0.32 -14.12
CA GLU A 644 0.13 -0.31 -14.99
C GLU A 644 -0.06 0.08 -16.48
N VAL A 645 -1.30 0.32 -16.91
CA VAL A 645 -1.56 0.90 -18.25
C VAL A 645 -1.08 2.35 -18.32
N LEU A 646 -1.32 3.15 -17.27
CA LEU A 646 -0.84 4.52 -17.19
C LEU A 646 0.69 4.59 -17.22
N ASP A 647 1.35 3.77 -16.39
CA ASP A 647 2.81 3.75 -16.28
C ASP A 647 3.48 3.31 -17.58
N ALA A 648 2.98 2.27 -18.22
CA ALA A 648 3.54 1.76 -19.47
C ALA A 648 3.45 2.79 -20.61
N ASP A 649 2.33 3.51 -20.73
CA ASP A 649 2.19 4.60 -21.72
C ASP A 649 3.08 5.81 -21.37
N ALA A 650 3.15 6.18 -20.08
CA ALA A 650 4.03 7.24 -19.61
C ALA A 650 5.51 6.92 -19.87
N PHE A 651 5.95 5.70 -19.57
CA PHE A 651 7.34 5.30 -19.79
C PHE A 651 7.66 5.14 -21.29
N ALA A 652 6.71 4.66 -22.10
CA ALA A 652 6.86 4.64 -23.56
C ALA A 652 7.13 6.04 -24.13
N PHE A 653 6.46 7.07 -23.60
CA PHE A 653 6.74 8.47 -23.96
C PHE A 653 8.17 8.89 -23.60
N PHE A 654 8.66 8.51 -22.43
CA PHE A 654 10.05 8.75 -22.05
C PHE A 654 11.03 8.00 -22.96
N LYS A 655 10.73 6.76 -23.37
CA LYS A 655 11.57 6.03 -24.34
C LYS A 655 11.65 6.75 -25.70
N GLU A 656 10.57 7.34 -26.16
CA GLU A 656 10.55 8.13 -27.41
C GLU A 656 11.36 9.42 -27.30
N LYS A 657 11.31 10.10 -26.15
CA LYS A 657 12.01 11.38 -25.92
C LYS A 657 13.44 11.23 -25.42
N GLY A 658 13.79 10.08 -24.91
CA GLY A 658 14.97 9.75 -24.11
C GLY A 658 14.60 9.63 -22.63
N ILE A 659 14.97 8.50 -22.00
CA ILE A 659 14.55 8.14 -20.63
C ILE A 659 14.98 9.16 -19.54
N PHE A 660 15.93 10.04 -19.85
CA PHE A 660 16.36 11.15 -18.99
C PHE A 660 16.10 12.52 -19.63
N ASN A 661 15.12 12.59 -20.54
CA ASN A 661 14.73 13.86 -21.13
C ASN A 661 14.12 14.80 -20.07
N ARG A 662 14.77 15.93 -19.84
CA ARG A 662 14.39 16.87 -18.78
C ARG A 662 13.03 17.53 -19.01
N GLU A 663 12.68 17.81 -20.27
CA GLU A 663 11.37 18.41 -20.58
C GLU A 663 10.23 17.45 -20.21
N ALA A 664 10.34 16.17 -20.62
CA ALA A 664 9.38 15.14 -20.25
C ALA A 664 9.35 14.92 -18.72
N ALA A 665 10.50 14.89 -18.07
CA ALA A 665 10.62 14.72 -16.62
C ALA A 665 9.97 15.90 -15.86
N TYR A 666 10.22 17.13 -16.27
CA TYR A 666 9.58 18.31 -15.64
C TYR A 666 8.08 18.40 -15.95
N SER A 667 7.64 17.95 -17.13
CA SER A 667 6.21 17.81 -17.43
C SER A 667 5.55 16.79 -16.49
N PHE A 668 6.19 15.63 -16.24
CA PHE A 668 5.71 14.62 -15.29
C PHE A 668 5.72 15.15 -13.86
N ARG A 669 6.81 15.80 -13.43
CA ARG A 669 6.89 16.45 -12.11
C ARG A 669 5.76 17.46 -11.91
N ASN A 670 5.56 18.39 -12.84
CA ASN A 670 4.66 19.53 -12.67
C ASN A 670 3.17 19.17 -12.84
N ASN A 671 2.85 18.12 -13.61
CA ASN A 671 1.47 17.73 -13.90
C ASN A 671 1.02 16.50 -13.09
N ILE A 672 1.96 15.68 -12.62
CA ILE A 672 1.65 14.44 -11.86
C ILE A 672 2.16 14.58 -10.42
N LEU A 673 3.50 14.58 -10.21
CA LEU A 673 4.10 14.44 -8.89
C LEU A 673 3.80 15.62 -7.94
N SER A 674 3.67 16.84 -8.46
CA SER A 674 3.45 18.02 -7.60
C SER A 674 1.97 18.35 -7.37
N ARG A 675 1.06 17.68 -8.09
CA ARG A 675 -0.35 18.07 -8.07
C ARG A 675 -1.19 17.34 -7.03
N GLY A 676 -0.76 16.17 -6.56
CA GLY A 676 -1.58 15.38 -5.64
C GLY A 676 -3.02 15.22 -6.16
N GLY A 677 -4.00 15.38 -5.27
CA GLY A 677 -5.43 15.32 -5.57
C GLY A 677 -6.09 16.63 -5.96
N THR A 678 -5.32 17.65 -6.40
CA THR A 678 -5.85 19.00 -6.67
C THR A 678 -6.75 19.12 -7.89
N GLU A 679 -6.70 18.14 -8.78
CA GLU A 679 -7.50 18.11 -10.01
C GLU A 679 -7.84 16.65 -10.37
N ASN A 680 -8.77 16.46 -11.33
CA ASN A 680 -9.07 15.13 -11.83
C ASN A 680 -7.82 14.47 -12.42
N PRO A 681 -7.41 13.27 -11.98
CA PRO A 681 -6.19 12.61 -12.43
C PRO A 681 -6.12 12.38 -13.95
N ALA A 682 -7.27 12.16 -14.62
CA ALA A 682 -7.30 12.01 -16.07
C ALA A 682 -6.90 13.32 -16.80
N GLU A 683 -7.31 14.48 -16.26
CA GLU A 683 -6.90 15.78 -16.81
C GLU A 683 -5.42 16.05 -16.58
N LEU A 684 -4.91 15.72 -15.37
CA LEU A 684 -3.48 15.81 -15.06
C LEU A 684 -2.65 14.94 -16.00
N TYR A 685 -3.12 13.70 -16.25
CA TYR A 685 -2.46 12.78 -17.17
C TYR A 685 -2.46 13.29 -18.62
N ARG A 686 -3.61 13.77 -19.13
CA ARG A 686 -3.69 14.37 -20.48
C ARG A 686 -2.78 15.59 -20.62
N ARG A 687 -2.66 16.41 -19.58
CA ARG A 687 -1.77 17.58 -19.58
C ARG A 687 -0.30 17.17 -19.65
N PHE A 688 0.07 16.10 -19.00
CA PHE A 688 1.40 15.50 -19.07
C PHE A 688 1.65 14.82 -20.42
N ARG A 689 0.75 13.95 -20.83
CA ARG A 689 0.97 13.01 -21.93
C ARG A 689 0.52 13.55 -23.29
N GLY A 690 -0.47 14.47 -23.31
CA GLY A 690 -1.10 15.00 -24.50
C GLY A 690 -2.22 14.14 -25.08
N GLN A 691 -2.53 13.00 -24.45
CA GLN A 691 -3.57 12.04 -24.86
C GLN A 691 -3.99 11.17 -23.68
N ASP A 692 -5.09 10.42 -23.85
CA ASP A 692 -5.48 9.36 -22.94
C ASP A 692 -4.53 8.14 -23.04
N PRO A 693 -4.33 7.39 -21.94
CA PRO A 693 -3.50 6.17 -21.98
C PRO A 693 -4.18 5.06 -22.78
N THR A 694 -3.37 4.21 -23.40
CA THR A 694 -3.86 3.03 -24.10
C THR A 694 -3.14 1.76 -23.59
N VAL A 695 -3.78 0.61 -23.72
CA VAL A 695 -3.17 -0.68 -23.35
C VAL A 695 -2.00 -1.08 -24.27
N ASP A 696 -1.82 -0.41 -25.41
CA ASP A 696 -0.86 -0.82 -26.44
C ASP A 696 0.60 -0.75 -25.93
N ALA A 697 0.92 0.25 -25.11
CA ALA A 697 2.25 0.39 -24.51
C ALA A 697 2.56 -0.77 -23.56
N LEU A 698 1.60 -1.17 -22.72
CA LEU A 698 1.71 -2.31 -21.82
C LEU A 698 1.89 -3.62 -22.61
N LEU A 699 1.06 -3.86 -23.62
CA LEU A 699 1.17 -5.05 -24.47
C LEU A 699 2.54 -5.14 -25.15
N LYS A 700 3.05 -3.99 -25.65
CA LYS A 700 4.37 -3.92 -26.29
C LYS A 700 5.50 -4.20 -25.28
N ARG A 701 5.42 -3.65 -24.07
CA ARG A 701 6.39 -3.90 -22.99
C ARG A 701 6.49 -5.38 -22.66
N ASP A 702 5.34 -6.04 -22.55
CA ASP A 702 5.24 -7.44 -22.19
C ASP A 702 5.46 -8.40 -23.35
N GLY A 703 5.74 -7.89 -24.57
CA GLY A 703 5.95 -8.70 -25.76
C GLY A 703 4.68 -9.38 -26.32
N ILE A 704 3.51 -8.85 -25.93
CA ILE A 704 2.20 -9.37 -26.38
C ILE A 704 1.82 -8.75 -27.72
N THR A 705 1.57 -9.59 -28.73
CA THR A 705 1.08 -9.11 -30.03
C THR A 705 -0.43 -8.99 -29.99
N PRO A 706 -1.00 -7.80 -30.19
CA PRO A 706 -2.46 -7.64 -30.25
C PRO A 706 -3.05 -8.54 -31.35
N THR A 707 -4.08 -9.33 -31.01
CA THR A 707 -4.87 -10.03 -32.04
C THR A 707 -5.62 -9.00 -32.89
N ALA A 708 -5.88 -9.31 -34.17
CA ALA A 708 -6.52 -8.39 -35.11
C ALA A 708 -7.87 -7.81 -34.60
N THR A 709 -8.52 -8.50 -33.67
CA THR A 709 -9.77 -8.08 -33.04
C THR A 709 -9.57 -6.89 -32.09
N VAL A 710 -8.44 -6.80 -31.38
CA VAL A 710 -8.12 -5.69 -30.46
C VAL A 710 -7.72 -4.43 -31.27
N ALA A 711 -7.08 -4.62 -32.42
CA ALA A 711 -6.72 -3.53 -33.31
C ALA A 711 -7.93 -2.80 -33.95
N GLN A 712 -9.12 -3.45 -33.99
CA GLN A 712 -10.36 -2.84 -34.47
C GLN A 712 -11.11 -2.05 -33.40
N LEU A 713 -11.01 -2.47 -32.11
CA LEU A 713 -11.65 -1.77 -30.98
C LEU A 713 -10.97 -0.42 -30.62
N ASN A 714 -9.72 -0.23 -31.02
CA ASN A 714 -8.99 1.05 -30.81
C ASN A 714 -9.30 2.12 -31.89
N LYS A 715 -10.25 1.87 -32.80
CA LYS A 715 -10.60 2.81 -33.88
C LYS A 715 -12.02 3.39 -33.78
N ASP A 716 -12.81 2.93 -32.84
CA ASP A 716 -14.13 3.45 -32.50
C ASP A 716 -14.10 4.15 -31.12
#